data_04ca0f11b8e58a26fc2813cce877f086
#
_entry.id   04ca0f11b8e58a26fc2813cce877f086
#
_cell.length_a   1.000
_cell.length_b   1.000
_cell.length_c   1.000
_cell.angle_alpha   90.00
_cell.angle_beta   90.00
_cell.angle_gamma   90.00
#
_symmetry.space_group_name_H-M   'P 1'
#
loop_
_entity.id
_entity.type
_entity.pdbx_description
1 polymer ?
#
loop_
_entity_poly.entity_id
_entity_poly.type
_entity_poly.pdbx_seq_one_letter_code
_entity_poly.pdbx_strand_id
1 'polypeptide(L)'
;MQDSQIIRTEYSDVMRKSYIDYAMSVIVARALPDVRDGLKPVQRRTLYDMYELGIRYDKPYRKCARIVGDTMGKYHPHGDSSIYEALVVMAQEFKKGMTLVDGHGNFGSIEGDGAAAMRYTEARLAKLTQEVYLADLDKNIVDFGPNFDETEKEPEVLPVRIPNLLVNGAEGIAVGMATSIPPHNLGEVVDAVKAYMKNSDISTKGLMKFIKGPDFPTGGIVVNKDDLAAIYETGTGKIKLRGKVEVEEMKGGKKRLVITEIPYTMIGAGIGKFLNDVCALVESKKTTDIVDISNQSSKEGIRIVIDLKKGADVENLTNMLYKKTRLEDTFGVNMLAVANGRPETMGLKKIIEHHVDFQFEMATRKYQTLLGKEQDKKEIQEGLIKACDVIDLIIEILRGSQSVKDAKACLSRGETENIRFKSGISKKMAAMLRFTERQATAILEMRLYKLIGLEIEALQKEHEETLQKIARYEDILDHHESMADVIIEDLDAIKKEYLRKRRTAIENAEEAVYEENKIEEQEVVFLMDRFGYAKTVDPATYERNKEAADAENKYILPCMNTGKICLFTDTGKMHQVKVLDLPYGKFRDKSLPIDNVSNYDSTKEEIVYICDSEQMRFAKLLFVTSQGMIKKVEGSEFQVSKRTIAATKLQAEDRLVSVQVITDNQQIVLQSKDGFFLRFPAEEVSEKKKGAVGVRGIKLRKNDEVEHAYLFEEGTEVKVKYKEKEVTLNRLKVAKRDGTGTKTRG
;
A
#
# COMPACT_ATOMS: atom_id res chain seq x y z
N MET A 1 21.73 -42.68 36.95
CA MET A 1 20.66 -42.44 35.95
C MET A 1 19.83 -41.31 36.54
N GLN A 2 19.91 -40.13 35.97
CA GLN A 2 19.07 -39.00 36.36
C GLN A 2 17.63 -39.32 35.92
N ASP A 3 16.70 -39.31 36.85
CA ASP A 3 15.26 -39.44 36.54
C ASP A 3 14.84 -38.33 35.59
N SER A 4 14.55 -38.69 34.34
CA SER A 4 13.93 -37.79 33.41
C SER A 4 12.50 -37.50 33.87
N GLN A 5 12.28 -36.33 34.45
CA GLN A 5 10.94 -35.86 34.78
C GLN A 5 10.13 -35.66 33.46
N ILE A 6 9.16 -36.50 33.24
CA ILE A 6 8.19 -36.33 32.16
C ILE A 6 7.18 -35.28 32.59
N ILE A 7 7.31 -34.08 32.06
CA ILE A 7 6.36 -32.97 32.24
C ILE A 7 5.24 -33.15 31.26
N ARG A 8 4.01 -33.46 31.71
CA ARG A 8 2.82 -33.46 30.86
C ARG A 8 2.32 -32.05 30.67
N THR A 9 2.26 -31.57 29.42
CA THR A 9 1.74 -30.26 29.09
C THR A 9 0.60 -30.41 28.08
N GLU A 10 -0.49 -29.69 28.27
CA GLU A 10 -1.60 -29.66 27.31
C GLU A 10 -1.13 -29.00 25.99
N TYR A 11 -1.45 -29.66 24.86
CA TYR A 11 -1.09 -29.16 23.51
C TYR A 11 -1.64 -27.76 23.26
N SER A 12 -2.87 -27.49 23.69
CA SER A 12 -3.52 -26.18 23.59
C SER A 12 -2.76 -25.07 24.30
N ASP A 13 -2.16 -25.37 25.46
CA ASP A 13 -1.41 -24.39 26.26
C ASP A 13 -0.04 -24.10 25.62
N VAL A 14 0.62 -25.16 25.11
CA VAL A 14 1.88 -24.99 24.35
C VAL A 14 1.65 -24.15 23.10
N MET A 15 0.61 -24.46 22.31
CA MET A 15 0.26 -23.71 21.11
C MET A 15 -0.09 -22.26 21.42
N ARG A 16 -0.90 -22.04 22.45
CA ARG A 16 -1.28 -20.67 22.87
C ARG A 16 -0.05 -19.86 23.28
N LYS A 17 0.81 -20.42 24.11
CA LYS A 17 2.03 -19.74 24.57
C LYS A 17 2.96 -19.44 23.40
N SER A 18 3.27 -20.43 22.57
CA SER A 18 4.15 -20.26 21.40
C SER A 18 3.60 -19.26 20.38
N TYR A 19 2.26 -19.24 20.18
CA TYR A 19 1.62 -18.26 19.31
C TYR A 19 1.71 -16.84 19.88
N ILE A 20 1.49 -16.68 21.19
CA ILE A 20 1.62 -15.37 21.84
C ILE A 20 3.06 -14.88 21.76
N ASP A 21 4.05 -15.73 22.06
CA ASP A 21 5.47 -15.39 21.99
C ASP A 21 5.88 -14.97 20.56
N TYR A 22 5.43 -15.73 19.56
CA TYR A 22 5.63 -15.38 18.16
C TYR A 22 4.93 -14.06 17.77
N ALA A 23 3.67 -13.90 18.14
CA ALA A 23 2.91 -12.69 17.85
C ALA A 23 3.57 -11.46 18.47
N MET A 24 3.99 -11.53 19.74
CA MET A 24 4.69 -10.45 20.42
C MET A 24 6.03 -10.13 19.77
N SER A 25 6.80 -11.15 19.36
CA SER A 25 8.03 -10.93 18.60
C SER A 25 7.78 -10.21 17.27
N VAL A 26 6.77 -10.61 16.50
CA VAL A 26 6.41 -9.94 15.25
C VAL A 26 5.94 -8.51 15.48
N ILE A 27 5.19 -8.27 16.57
CA ILE A 27 4.66 -6.94 16.91
C ILE A 27 5.79 -6.00 17.30
N VAL A 28 6.59 -6.37 18.32
CA VAL A 28 7.57 -5.47 18.94
C VAL A 28 8.89 -5.44 18.16
N ALA A 29 9.36 -6.60 17.68
CA ALA A 29 10.69 -6.73 17.08
C ALA A 29 10.72 -6.79 15.55
N ARG A 30 9.62 -6.54 14.85
CA ARG A 30 9.60 -6.60 13.37
C ARG A 30 8.75 -5.54 12.70
N ALA A 31 7.43 -5.48 13.01
CA ALA A 31 6.46 -4.78 12.16
C ALA A 31 6.18 -3.35 12.61
N LEU A 32 6.22 -3.07 13.91
CA LEU A 32 5.88 -1.75 14.44
C LEU A 32 7.12 -0.89 14.69
N PRO A 33 7.01 0.43 14.49
CA PRO A 33 8.05 1.38 14.88
C PRO A 33 8.06 1.62 16.40
N ASP A 34 9.21 1.94 16.98
CA ASP A 34 9.31 2.48 18.32
C ASP A 34 8.91 3.97 18.32
N VAL A 35 8.17 4.42 19.33
CA VAL A 35 7.67 5.80 19.39
C VAL A 35 8.82 6.81 19.54
N ARG A 36 9.94 6.42 20.14
CA ARG A 36 11.09 7.30 20.44
C ARG A 36 11.85 7.68 19.18
N ASP A 37 12.17 6.73 18.29
CA ASP A 37 12.94 6.97 17.06
C ASP A 37 12.10 6.84 15.76
N GLY A 38 10.87 6.34 15.86
CA GLY A 38 9.98 6.18 14.70
C GLY A 38 10.45 5.15 13.68
N LEU A 39 11.36 4.25 14.06
CA LEU A 39 11.97 3.27 13.18
C LEU A 39 11.54 1.85 13.53
N LYS A 40 11.41 1.02 12.49
CA LYS A 40 11.34 -0.42 12.64
C LYS A 40 12.73 -0.99 12.91
N PRO A 41 12.85 -2.16 13.58
CA PRO A 41 14.16 -2.77 13.87
C PRO A 41 15.07 -2.91 12.65
N VAL A 42 14.55 -3.35 11.49
CA VAL A 42 15.35 -3.48 10.27
C VAL A 42 15.91 -2.13 9.80
N GLN A 43 15.13 -1.06 9.89
CA GLN A 43 15.58 0.29 9.50
C GLN A 43 16.65 0.81 10.45
N ARG A 44 16.43 0.68 11.76
CA ARG A 44 17.38 1.07 12.80
C ARG A 44 18.71 0.36 12.65
N ARG A 45 18.69 -0.95 12.48
CA ARG A 45 19.87 -1.78 12.32
C ARG A 45 20.65 -1.44 11.05
N THR A 46 19.95 -1.22 9.94
CA THR A 46 20.59 -0.84 8.66
C THR A 46 21.28 0.53 8.76
N LEU A 47 20.62 1.52 9.36
CA LEU A 47 21.22 2.85 9.52
C LEU A 47 22.40 2.83 10.49
N TYR A 48 22.30 2.07 11.58
CA TYR A 48 23.39 1.89 12.53
C TYR A 48 24.60 1.18 11.89
N ASP A 49 24.38 0.10 11.14
CA ASP A 49 25.41 -0.62 10.42
C ASP A 49 26.13 0.27 9.38
N MET A 50 25.38 1.07 8.63
CA MET A 50 25.97 2.05 7.71
C MET A 50 26.86 3.05 8.46
N TYR A 51 26.45 3.44 9.67
CA TYR A 51 27.27 4.32 10.52
C TYR A 51 28.56 3.64 10.97
N GLU A 52 28.51 2.40 11.45
CA GLU A 52 29.68 1.61 11.89
C GLU A 52 30.64 1.31 10.73
N LEU A 53 30.11 1.02 9.54
CA LEU A 53 30.90 0.84 8.31
C LEU A 53 31.56 2.14 7.80
N GLY A 54 31.26 3.29 8.42
CA GLY A 54 31.77 4.58 7.99
C GLY A 54 31.21 5.08 6.66
N ILE A 55 30.03 4.60 6.26
CA ILE A 55 29.34 4.98 5.02
C ILE A 55 28.58 6.29 5.27
N ARG A 56 29.32 7.39 5.35
CA ARG A 56 28.84 8.74 5.70
C ARG A 56 28.41 9.52 4.47
N TYR A 57 27.56 10.55 4.67
CA TYR A 57 27.08 11.40 3.58
C TYR A 57 28.20 12.12 2.81
N ASP A 58 29.31 12.40 3.46
CA ASP A 58 30.50 13.05 2.90
C ASP A 58 31.55 12.05 2.32
N LYS A 59 31.25 10.77 2.33
CA LYS A 59 32.10 9.69 1.82
C LYS A 59 31.52 9.09 0.52
N PRO A 60 32.33 8.38 -0.26
CA PRO A 60 31.87 7.70 -1.47
C PRO A 60 30.76 6.70 -1.17
N TYR A 61 29.83 6.55 -2.12
CA TYR A 61 28.81 5.51 -2.09
C TYR A 61 29.41 4.11 -1.98
N ARG A 62 28.65 3.19 -1.41
CA ARG A 62 29.01 1.76 -1.33
C ARG A 62 27.88 0.91 -1.90
N LYS A 63 28.25 -0.24 -2.48
CA LYS A 63 27.27 -1.19 -3.02
C LYS A 63 26.26 -1.59 -1.95
N CYS A 64 24.97 -1.55 -2.28
CA CYS A 64 23.89 -1.96 -1.38
C CYS A 64 24.09 -3.41 -0.91
N ALA A 65 24.62 -4.29 -1.76
CA ALA A 65 24.94 -5.66 -1.40
C ALA A 65 25.91 -5.79 -0.21
N ARG A 66 26.87 -4.84 -0.06
CA ARG A 66 27.77 -4.81 1.10
C ARG A 66 27.02 -4.43 2.38
N ILE A 67 26.19 -3.39 2.30
CA ILE A 67 25.38 -2.92 3.44
C ILE A 67 24.46 -4.03 3.90
N VAL A 68 23.68 -4.62 2.96
CA VAL A 68 22.74 -5.71 3.25
C VAL A 68 23.44 -6.92 3.85
N GLY A 69 24.61 -7.31 3.30
CA GLY A 69 25.37 -8.46 3.79
C GLY A 69 25.90 -8.27 5.21
N ASP A 70 26.44 -7.08 5.53
CA ASP A 70 26.95 -6.77 6.87
C ASP A 70 25.80 -6.66 7.89
N THR A 71 24.75 -5.93 7.56
CA THR A 71 23.55 -5.81 8.40
C THR A 71 22.94 -7.18 8.70
N MET A 72 22.83 -8.06 7.71
CA MET A 72 22.31 -9.42 7.87
C MET A 72 23.20 -10.27 8.77
N GLY A 73 24.52 -10.17 8.59
CA GLY A 73 25.48 -10.96 9.33
C GLY A 73 25.64 -10.55 10.79
N LYS A 74 25.52 -9.24 11.10
CA LYS A 74 25.79 -8.72 12.45
C LYS A 74 24.52 -8.41 13.27
N TYR A 75 23.48 -7.90 12.64
CA TYR A 75 22.37 -7.29 13.39
C TYR A 75 20.99 -7.86 13.06
N HIS A 76 20.73 -8.24 11.80
CA HIS A 76 19.37 -8.59 11.37
C HIS A 76 19.32 -9.94 10.67
N PRO A 77 19.16 -11.07 11.42
CA PRO A 77 19.26 -12.44 10.89
C PRO A 77 18.00 -12.85 10.12
N HIS A 78 17.66 -12.12 9.04
CA HIS A 78 16.52 -12.35 8.18
C HIS A 78 16.93 -12.28 6.70
N GLY A 79 15.97 -12.54 5.78
CA GLY A 79 16.27 -12.54 4.34
C GLY A 79 16.84 -11.22 3.84
N ASP A 80 17.84 -11.31 2.98
CA ASP A 80 18.53 -10.18 2.33
C ASP A 80 17.58 -9.27 1.57
N SER A 81 16.59 -9.83 0.90
CA SER A 81 15.57 -9.07 0.17
C SER A 81 14.79 -8.13 1.08
N SER A 82 14.42 -8.55 2.30
CA SER A 82 13.70 -7.70 3.25
C SER A 82 14.53 -6.52 3.74
N ILE A 83 15.85 -6.73 3.96
CA ILE A 83 16.79 -5.67 4.35
C ILE A 83 16.98 -4.71 3.18
N TYR A 84 17.15 -5.24 1.96
CA TYR A 84 17.31 -4.41 0.77
C TYR A 84 16.06 -3.58 0.47
N GLU A 85 14.86 -4.15 0.55
CA GLU A 85 13.61 -3.41 0.39
C GLU A 85 13.46 -2.29 1.41
N ALA A 86 13.82 -2.53 2.68
CA ALA A 86 13.81 -1.48 3.71
C ALA A 86 14.81 -0.35 3.37
N LEU A 87 16.02 -0.69 2.91
CA LEU A 87 17.01 0.27 2.45
C LEU A 87 16.51 1.10 1.28
N VAL A 88 15.89 0.45 0.28
CA VAL A 88 15.29 1.10 -0.90
C VAL A 88 14.21 2.08 -0.49
N VAL A 89 13.26 1.68 0.37
CA VAL A 89 12.17 2.55 0.82
C VAL A 89 12.70 3.79 1.55
N MET A 90 13.78 3.66 2.33
CA MET A 90 14.41 4.80 3.00
C MET A 90 15.06 5.81 2.04
N ALA A 91 15.36 5.41 0.80
CA ALA A 91 15.91 6.28 -0.24
C ALA A 91 14.85 6.86 -1.20
N GLN A 92 13.58 6.40 -1.14
CA GLN A 92 12.52 6.81 -2.07
C GLN A 92 11.83 8.09 -1.61
N GLU A 93 12.02 9.19 -2.36
CA GLU A 93 11.45 10.50 -2.06
C GLU A 93 9.92 10.55 -2.19
N PHE A 94 9.33 9.65 -2.96
CA PHE A 94 7.88 9.53 -3.11
C PHE A 94 7.21 8.71 -2.00
N LYS A 95 7.99 7.99 -1.20
CA LYS A 95 7.49 7.24 -0.01
C LYS A 95 7.82 7.91 1.31
N LYS A 96 8.92 8.65 1.38
CA LYS A 96 9.39 9.29 2.61
C LYS A 96 9.36 10.82 2.48
N GLY A 97 8.78 11.48 3.47
CA GLY A 97 8.82 12.94 3.56
C GLY A 97 10.25 13.46 3.62
N MET A 98 11.08 12.76 4.40
CA MET A 98 12.53 13.01 4.53
C MET A 98 13.25 11.68 4.31
N THR A 99 14.03 11.57 3.22
CA THR A 99 14.81 10.37 2.94
C THR A 99 15.95 10.20 3.94
N LEU A 100 16.17 8.97 4.39
CA LEU A 100 17.19 8.62 5.38
C LEU A 100 18.46 8.05 4.72
N VAL A 101 18.34 7.61 3.49
CA VAL A 101 19.42 7.04 2.68
C VAL A 101 19.53 7.84 1.40
N ASP A 102 20.76 8.16 1.03
CA ASP A 102 21.11 8.77 -0.26
C ASP A 102 21.50 7.62 -1.21
N GLY A 103 20.65 7.35 -2.18
CA GLY A 103 20.77 6.25 -3.13
C GLY A 103 21.33 6.70 -4.48
N HIS A 104 22.23 5.89 -5.08
CA HIS A 104 22.76 6.09 -6.41
C HIS A 104 22.45 4.88 -7.31
N GLY A 105 21.83 5.14 -8.44
CA GLY A 105 21.34 4.12 -9.37
C GLY A 105 19.80 4.07 -9.42
N ASN A 106 19.23 2.93 -9.82
CA ASN A 106 17.79 2.74 -9.92
C ASN A 106 17.22 2.19 -8.61
N PHE A 107 16.55 3.04 -7.85
CA PHE A 107 15.83 2.71 -6.61
C PHE A 107 14.31 2.56 -6.82
N GLY A 108 13.86 2.28 -8.04
CA GLY A 108 12.45 2.15 -8.38
C GLY A 108 11.80 3.48 -8.76
N SER A 109 10.55 3.41 -9.18
CA SER A 109 9.76 4.57 -9.59
C SER A 109 8.44 4.66 -8.82
N ILE A 110 7.83 5.85 -8.85
CA ILE A 110 6.49 6.08 -8.29
C ILE A 110 5.41 5.26 -9.00
N GLU A 111 5.68 4.81 -10.22
CA GLU A 111 4.78 4.00 -11.07
C GLU A 111 4.79 2.51 -10.70
N GLY A 112 5.70 2.10 -9.81
CA GLY A 112 5.77 0.73 -9.30
C GLY A 112 6.88 -0.11 -9.90
N ASP A 113 7.80 0.48 -10.68
CA ASP A 113 9.00 -0.23 -11.08
C ASP A 113 9.83 -0.55 -9.83
N GLY A 114 10.32 -1.77 -9.75
CA GLY A 114 11.19 -2.21 -8.68
C GLY A 114 12.59 -1.59 -8.76
N ALA A 115 13.29 -1.55 -7.63
CA ALA A 115 14.71 -1.20 -7.63
C ALA A 115 15.54 -2.24 -8.39
N ALA A 116 16.64 -1.80 -8.98
CA ALA A 116 17.63 -2.72 -9.55
C ALA A 116 18.22 -3.61 -8.46
N ALA A 117 18.75 -4.78 -8.82
CA ALA A 117 19.37 -5.69 -7.87
C ALA A 117 20.50 -5.00 -7.07
N MET A 118 20.65 -5.32 -5.79
CA MET A 118 21.54 -4.67 -4.82
C MET A 118 23.04 -4.67 -5.23
N ARG A 119 23.43 -5.54 -6.18
CA ARG A 119 24.79 -5.55 -6.75
C ARG A 119 25.04 -4.37 -7.69
N TYR A 120 24.00 -3.73 -8.23
CA TYR A 120 24.11 -2.59 -9.14
C TYR A 120 23.92 -1.25 -8.42
N THR A 121 23.06 -1.20 -7.43
CA THR A 121 22.75 0.03 -6.67
C THR A 121 23.81 0.31 -5.61
N GLU A 122 23.95 1.59 -5.29
CA GLU A 122 24.90 2.09 -4.28
C GLU A 122 24.15 3.03 -3.33
N ALA A 123 24.60 3.09 -2.08
CA ALA A 123 23.97 3.93 -1.08
C ALA A 123 25.01 4.50 -0.09
N ARG A 124 24.60 5.56 0.58
CA ARG A 124 25.23 6.14 1.76
C ARG A 124 24.20 6.78 2.66
N LEU A 125 24.57 7.12 3.89
CA LEU A 125 23.70 7.87 4.78
C LEU A 125 23.33 9.22 4.17
N ALA A 126 22.07 9.63 4.30
CA ALA A 126 21.70 11.00 4.01
C ALA A 126 22.31 11.96 5.06
N LYS A 127 22.58 13.21 4.70
CA LYS A 127 23.10 14.23 5.63
C LYS A 127 22.22 14.35 6.88
N LEU A 128 20.93 14.44 6.70
CA LEU A 128 19.93 14.47 7.79
C LEU A 128 20.10 13.28 8.75
N THR A 129 20.27 12.09 8.22
CA THR A 129 20.38 10.87 9.03
C THR A 129 21.63 10.90 9.91
N GLN A 130 22.76 11.30 9.36
CA GLN A 130 24.00 11.39 10.14
C GLN A 130 23.92 12.46 11.21
N GLU A 131 23.38 13.65 10.90
CA GLU A 131 23.39 14.80 11.79
C GLU A 131 22.23 14.82 12.80
N VAL A 132 21.12 14.16 12.50
CA VAL A 132 19.89 14.22 13.32
C VAL A 132 19.52 12.88 13.95
N TYR A 133 19.85 11.74 13.31
CA TYR A 133 19.47 10.41 13.80
C TYR A 133 20.62 9.66 14.49
N LEU A 134 21.86 9.96 14.13
CA LEU A 134 23.04 9.21 14.56
C LEU A 134 24.07 10.08 15.29
N ALA A 135 23.75 11.34 15.51
CA ALA A 135 24.66 12.24 16.21
C ALA A 135 24.78 11.84 17.69
N ASP A 136 25.96 12.08 18.25
CA ASP A 136 26.25 11.92 19.68
C ASP A 136 26.13 10.47 20.21
N LEU A 137 26.10 9.44 19.36
CA LEU A 137 26.09 8.02 19.78
C LEU A 137 27.24 7.65 20.71
N ASP A 138 28.40 8.32 20.59
CA ASP A 138 29.59 8.15 21.43
C ASP A 138 29.45 8.75 22.83
N LYS A 139 28.34 9.43 23.11
CA LYS A 139 28.12 10.17 24.37
C LYS A 139 27.20 9.45 25.36
N ASN A 140 27.02 8.15 25.19
CA ASN A 140 26.19 7.31 26.09
C ASN A 140 24.73 7.80 26.24
N ILE A 141 24.15 8.35 25.15
CA ILE A 141 22.81 8.96 25.17
C ILE A 141 21.69 7.97 24.97
N VAL A 142 21.96 6.77 24.47
CA VAL A 142 21.02 5.66 24.29
C VAL A 142 21.61 4.37 24.83
N ASP A 143 20.76 3.41 25.14
CA ASP A 143 21.18 2.10 25.62
C ASP A 143 21.56 1.18 24.45
N PHE A 144 22.54 0.31 24.71
CA PHE A 144 23.02 -0.70 23.79
C PHE A 144 22.77 -2.08 24.37
N GLY A 145 22.07 -2.92 23.62
CA GLY A 145 21.88 -4.34 23.93
C GLY A 145 22.82 -5.22 23.09
N PRO A 146 22.93 -6.52 23.43
CA PRO A 146 23.61 -7.48 22.57
C PRO A 146 22.79 -7.72 21.30
N ASN A 147 23.48 -8.03 20.20
CA ASN A 147 22.84 -8.51 18.98
C ASN A 147 22.32 -9.95 19.16
N PHE A 148 21.79 -10.56 18.10
CA PHE A 148 21.13 -11.88 18.17
C PHE A 148 22.07 -13.04 18.56
N ASP A 149 23.38 -12.94 18.39
CA ASP A 149 24.37 -13.97 18.73
C ASP A 149 25.37 -13.51 19.82
N GLU A 150 25.11 -12.37 20.45
CA GLU A 150 25.89 -11.77 21.55
C GLU A 150 27.34 -11.40 21.15
N THR A 151 27.66 -11.36 19.85
CA THR A 151 29.01 -11.01 19.36
C THR A 151 29.22 -9.51 19.23
N GLU A 152 28.15 -8.75 18.96
CA GLU A 152 28.15 -7.31 18.74
C GLU A 152 27.13 -6.61 19.64
N LYS A 153 27.22 -5.29 19.72
CA LYS A 153 26.23 -4.46 20.41
C LYS A 153 25.45 -3.62 19.39
N GLU A 154 24.17 -3.51 19.59
CA GLU A 154 23.30 -2.66 18.79
C GLU A 154 22.53 -1.67 19.68
N PRO A 155 22.22 -0.45 19.23
CA PRO A 155 21.42 0.49 20.00
C PRO A 155 19.98 0.01 20.06
N GLU A 156 19.36 0.10 21.23
CA GLU A 156 17.93 -0.22 21.38
C GLU A 156 17.07 0.73 20.57
N VAL A 157 17.42 2.02 20.54
CA VAL A 157 16.83 3.07 19.72
C VAL A 157 17.94 4.00 19.21
N LEU A 158 17.71 4.68 18.09
CA LEU A 158 18.62 5.73 17.63
C LEU A 158 18.30 7.06 18.33
N PRO A 159 19.33 7.92 18.55
CA PRO A 159 19.18 9.21 19.22
C PRO A 159 18.55 10.26 18.28
N VAL A 160 17.35 10.00 17.80
CA VAL A 160 16.66 10.85 16.83
C VAL A 160 16.16 12.14 17.49
N ARG A 161 16.58 13.28 16.97
CA ARG A 161 16.30 14.61 17.55
C ARG A 161 14.97 15.22 17.08
N ILE A 162 14.27 14.58 16.14
CA ILE A 162 12.96 15.00 15.64
C ILE A 162 11.94 13.90 15.83
N PRO A 163 10.63 14.18 15.97
CA PRO A 163 9.63 13.13 16.04
C PRO A 163 9.43 12.44 14.69
N ASN A 164 10.38 11.57 14.34
CA ASN A 164 10.43 10.87 13.05
C ASN A 164 9.14 10.11 12.75
N LEU A 165 8.49 9.56 13.78
CA LEU A 165 7.21 8.86 13.63
C LEU A 165 6.15 9.74 12.97
N LEU A 166 6.13 11.05 13.28
CA LEU A 166 5.23 12.02 12.65
C LEU A 166 5.80 12.54 11.32
N VAL A 167 7.10 12.82 11.23
CA VAL A 167 7.70 13.42 10.03
C VAL A 167 7.67 12.48 8.84
N ASN A 168 8.07 11.23 9.03
CA ASN A 168 8.14 10.24 7.95
C ASN A 168 6.95 9.27 7.92
N GLY A 169 6.10 9.30 8.94
CA GLY A 169 5.03 8.31 9.08
C GLY A 169 5.56 6.88 9.21
N ALA A 170 4.65 5.94 9.32
CA ALA A 170 4.97 4.52 9.35
C ALA A 170 3.80 3.69 8.84
N GLU A 171 4.11 2.60 8.14
CA GLU A 171 3.16 1.58 7.72
C GLU A 171 3.70 0.21 8.10
N GLY A 172 2.87 -0.68 8.63
CA GLY A 172 3.28 -2.02 9.01
C GLY A 172 2.11 -2.91 9.37
N ILE A 173 2.24 -4.19 9.03
CA ILE A 173 1.23 -5.21 9.32
C ILE A 173 1.87 -6.20 10.30
N ALA A 174 1.31 -6.30 11.50
CA ALA A 174 1.67 -7.25 12.52
C ALA A 174 0.58 -8.31 12.69
N VAL A 175 0.75 -9.20 13.66
CA VAL A 175 -0.27 -10.21 14.00
C VAL A 175 -1.43 -9.55 14.75
N GLY A 176 -2.60 -9.53 14.13
CA GLY A 176 -3.82 -8.98 14.74
C GLY A 176 -3.91 -7.45 14.79
N MET A 177 -2.91 -6.73 14.31
CA MET A 177 -2.89 -5.26 14.30
C MET A 177 -2.04 -4.71 13.16
N ALA A 178 -2.29 -3.46 12.77
CA ALA A 178 -1.52 -2.78 11.74
C ALA A 178 -1.30 -1.32 12.13
N THR A 179 -0.16 -0.76 11.76
CA THR A 179 0.11 0.67 11.89
C THR A 179 0.02 1.36 10.54
N SER A 180 -0.56 2.54 10.53
CA SER A 180 -0.66 3.42 9.37
C SER A 180 -0.67 4.86 9.85
N ILE A 181 0.51 5.46 9.89
CA ILE A 181 0.74 6.82 10.40
C ILE A 181 1.11 7.70 9.22
N PRO A 182 0.32 8.76 8.93
CA PRO A 182 0.62 9.65 7.82
C PRO A 182 1.85 10.51 8.13
N PRO A 183 2.65 10.89 7.11
CA PRO A 183 3.77 11.82 7.28
C PRO A 183 3.26 13.26 7.46
N HIS A 184 4.10 14.09 8.11
CA HIS A 184 3.79 15.51 8.40
C HIS A 184 4.97 16.42 8.02
N ASN A 185 4.69 17.69 7.88
CA ASN A 185 5.71 18.69 7.57
C ASN A 185 6.65 18.89 8.76
N LEU A 186 7.97 18.79 8.51
CA LEU A 186 8.99 18.93 9.55
C LEU A 186 8.89 20.26 10.31
N GLY A 187 8.70 21.36 9.59
CA GLY A 187 8.64 22.69 10.23
C GLY A 187 7.44 22.82 11.16
N GLU A 188 6.27 22.32 10.75
CA GLU A 188 5.05 22.31 11.56
C GLU A 188 5.18 21.42 12.79
N VAL A 189 5.81 20.27 12.64
CA VAL A 189 6.04 19.33 13.75
C VAL A 189 7.01 19.91 14.77
N VAL A 190 8.11 20.52 14.33
CA VAL A 190 9.06 21.22 15.23
C VAL A 190 8.37 22.34 16.00
N ASP A 191 7.56 23.16 15.33
CA ASP A 191 6.83 24.24 16.01
C ASP A 191 5.83 23.71 17.05
N ALA A 192 5.19 22.57 16.78
CA ALA A 192 4.29 21.93 17.74
C ALA A 192 5.04 21.35 18.94
N VAL A 193 6.20 20.72 18.75
CA VAL A 193 7.08 20.23 19.81
C VAL A 193 7.50 21.39 20.73
N LYS A 194 7.96 22.51 20.13
CA LYS A 194 8.32 23.71 20.88
C LYS A 194 7.15 24.29 21.67
N ALA A 195 5.95 24.29 21.08
CA ALA A 195 4.74 24.76 21.76
C ALA A 195 4.38 23.85 22.96
N TYR A 196 4.53 22.53 22.81
CA TYR A 196 4.34 21.56 23.88
C TYR A 196 5.38 21.73 25.01
N MET A 197 6.66 21.91 24.67
CA MET A 197 7.73 22.14 25.66
C MET A 197 7.49 23.40 26.49
N LYS A 198 6.91 24.45 25.88
CA LYS A 198 6.54 25.68 26.59
C LYS A 198 5.28 25.54 27.44
N ASN A 199 4.35 24.69 27.06
CA ASN A 199 3.10 24.44 27.74
C ASN A 199 2.66 22.98 27.54
N SER A 200 2.99 22.10 28.48
CA SER A 200 2.64 20.68 28.44
C SER A 200 1.12 20.41 28.48
N ASP A 201 0.33 21.36 29.01
CA ASP A 201 -1.12 21.24 29.07
C ASP A 201 -1.83 21.60 27.75
N ILE A 202 -1.08 22.00 26.72
CA ILE A 202 -1.64 22.31 25.40
C ILE A 202 -2.53 21.17 24.89
N SER A 203 -3.74 21.49 24.46
CA SER A 203 -4.66 20.50 23.90
C SER A 203 -4.26 20.09 22.47
N THR A 204 -4.78 18.94 21.99
CA THR A 204 -4.60 18.50 20.60
C THR A 204 -5.02 19.59 19.60
N LYS A 205 -6.14 20.29 19.85
CA LYS A 205 -6.57 21.44 19.04
C LYS A 205 -5.57 22.62 19.08
N GLY A 206 -4.89 22.81 20.21
CA GLY A 206 -3.81 23.77 20.37
C GLY A 206 -2.60 23.42 19.51
N LEU A 207 -2.20 22.14 19.48
CA LEU A 207 -1.12 21.64 18.64
C LEU A 207 -1.45 21.73 17.14
N MET A 208 -2.72 21.55 16.77
CA MET A 208 -3.20 21.70 15.39
C MET A 208 -3.14 23.14 14.84
N LYS A 209 -2.88 24.13 15.68
CA LYS A 209 -2.54 25.48 15.18
C LYS A 209 -1.19 25.49 14.46
N PHE A 210 -0.30 24.59 14.82
CA PHE A 210 1.03 24.39 14.21
C PHE A 210 1.01 23.28 13.17
N ILE A 211 0.51 22.08 13.52
CA ILE A 211 0.36 20.95 12.60
C ILE A 211 -1.01 21.03 11.94
N LYS A 212 -1.06 21.54 10.72
CA LYS A 212 -2.31 21.73 9.98
C LYS A 212 -2.97 20.39 9.59
N GLY A 213 -2.17 19.34 9.40
CA GLY A 213 -2.56 18.02 8.98
C GLY A 213 -1.42 17.26 8.31
N PRO A 214 -1.68 16.12 7.70
CA PRO A 214 -0.67 15.34 6.99
C PRO A 214 -0.01 16.13 5.86
N ASP A 215 1.23 15.76 5.53
CA ASP A 215 1.98 16.32 4.40
C ASP A 215 2.61 15.16 3.62
N PHE A 216 1.88 14.66 2.64
CA PHE A 216 2.29 13.50 1.86
C PHE A 216 3.37 13.87 0.82
N PRO A 217 4.36 13.00 0.57
CA PRO A 217 5.39 13.24 -0.44
C PRO A 217 4.84 13.47 -1.85
N THR A 218 3.70 12.87 -2.17
CA THR A 218 3.01 12.97 -3.46
C THR A 218 2.15 14.22 -3.61
N GLY A 219 2.04 15.04 -2.55
CA GLY A 219 1.13 16.18 -2.54
C GLY A 219 -0.33 15.78 -2.38
N GLY A 220 -1.18 16.28 -3.27
CA GLY A 220 -2.62 16.06 -3.23
C GLY A 220 -3.37 16.96 -2.26
N ILE A 221 -4.64 16.69 -2.07
CA ILE A 221 -5.56 17.52 -1.28
C ILE A 221 -6.27 16.65 -0.25
N VAL A 222 -6.16 16.99 1.02
CA VAL A 222 -7.03 16.44 2.08
C VAL A 222 -8.36 17.18 2.04
N VAL A 223 -9.47 16.47 1.88
CA VAL A 223 -10.79 17.08 1.65
C VAL A 223 -11.76 16.96 2.82
N ASN A 224 -11.32 16.39 3.94
CA ASN A 224 -12.11 16.27 5.18
C ASN A 224 -11.35 16.85 6.39
N LYS A 225 -10.98 18.11 6.30
CA LYS A 225 -10.20 18.84 7.32
C LYS A 225 -10.82 18.76 8.73
N ASP A 226 -12.14 18.85 8.84
CA ASP A 226 -12.83 18.88 10.14
C ASP A 226 -12.69 17.55 10.91
N ASP A 227 -12.52 16.44 10.20
CA ASP A 227 -12.32 15.12 10.81
C ASP A 227 -10.93 14.98 11.46
N LEU A 228 -9.94 15.77 11.02
CA LEU A 228 -8.56 15.67 11.50
C LEU A 228 -8.43 15.84 13.01
N ALA A 229 -9.26 16.70 13.63
CA ALA A 229 -9.21 16.92 15.07
C ALA A 229 -9.54 15.63 15.86
N ALA A 230 -10.56 14.90 15.45
CA ALA A 230 -10.94 13.64 16.07
C ALA A 230 -9.88 12.54 15.81
N ILE A 231 -9.31 12.52 14.60
CA ILE A 231 -8.25 11.57 14.23
C ILE A 231 -7.00 11.78 15.10
N TYR A 232 -6.58 13.02 15.28
CA TYR A 232 -5.40 13.34 16.10
C TYR A 232 -5.62 13.19 17.60
N GLU A 233 -6.87 13.28 18.06
CA GLU A 233 -7.20 12.99 19.46
C GLU A 233 -7.16 11.50 19.74
N THR A 234 -7.77 10.68 18.87
CA THR A 234 -7.93 9.23 19.08
C THR A 234 -6.78 8.38 18.53
N GLY A 235 -6.02 8.92 17.58
CA GLY A 235 -5.00 8.17 16.82
C GLY A 235 -5.58 7.26 15.72
N THR A 236 -6.89 7.30 15.47
CA THR A 236 -7.56 6.46 14.46
C THR A 236 -8.56 7.25 13.63
N GLY A 237 -8.74 6.85 12.36
CA GLY A 237 -9.73 7.46 11.50
C GLY A 237 -9.46 7.29 10.01
N LYS A 238 -10.10 8.11 9.20
CA LYS A 238 -10.00 8.05 7.75
C LYS A 238 -9.75 9.44 7.19
N ILE A 239 -8.68 9.59 6.41
CA ILE A 239 -8.35 10.81 5.69
C ILE A 239 -8.72 10.62 4.22
N LYS A 240 -9.56 11.49 3.67
CA LYS A 240 -9.90 11.48 2.24
C LYS A 240 -8.89 12.32 1.47
N LEU A 241 -8.27 11.72 0.47
CA LEU A 241 -7.24 12.32 -0.37
C LEU A 241 -7.72 12.41 -1.81
N ARG A 242 -7.60 13.59 -2.41
CA ARG A 242 -7.80 13.82 -3.85
C ARG A 242 -6.49 14.14 -4.53
N GLY A 243 -6.33 13.63 -5.77
CA GLY A 243 -5.29 14.11 -6.67
C GLY A 243 -5.59 15.53 -7.14
N LYS A 244 -4.55 16.26 -7.47
CA LYS A 244 -4.68 17.61 -8.04
C LYS A 244 -4.84 17.52 -9.54
N VAL A 245 -5.92 18.12 -10.05
CA VAL A 245 -6.26 18.16 -11.47
C VAL A 245 -6.19 19.60 -11.94
N GLU A 246 -5.43 19.86 -12.99
CA GLU A 246 -5.33 21.15 -13.65
C GLU A 246 -5.92 21.05 -15.06
N VAL A 247 -6.49 22.16 -15.54
CA VAL A 247 -7.08 22.24 -16.87
C VAL A 247 -6.14 23.03 -17.78
N GLU A 248 -5.63 22.39 -18.83
CA GLU A 248 -4.84 23.06 -19.86
C GLU A 248 -5.70 23.32 -21.11
N GLU A 249 -5.66 24.54 -21.61
CA GLU A 249 -6.29 24.88 -22.89
C GLU A 249 -5.36 24.58 -24.07
N MET A 250 -5.91 23.94 -25.09
CA MET A 250 -5.20 23.57 -26.31
C MET A 250 -5.66 24.41 -27.51
N LYS A 251 -4.83 24.39 -28.57
CA LYS A 251 -5.19 25.03 -29.86
C LYS A 251 -6.53 24.50 -30.37
N GLY A 252 -7.40 25.39 -30.83
CA GLY A 252 -8.71 25.05 -31.39
C GLY A 252 -9.83 24.88 -30.36
N GLY A 253 -9.66 25.38 -29.12
CA GLY A 253 -10.67 25.37 -28.06
C GLY A 253 -10.91 23.97 -27.48
N LYS A 254 -9.96 23.06 -27.64
CA LYS A 254 -9.91 21.79 -26.93
C LYS A 254 -9.30 21.99 -25.54
N LYS A 255 -9.70 21.18 -24.60
CA LYS A 255 -9.16 21.17 -23.23
C LYS A 255 -8.57 19.79 -22.91
N ARG A 256 -7.65 19.77 -21.97
CA ARG A 256 -7.15 18.53 -21.36
C ARG A 256 -7.12 18.67 -19.86
N LEU A 257 -7.32 17.56 -19.18
CA LEU A 257 -7.05 17.45 -17.75
C LEU A 257 -5.63 16.95 -17.54
N VAL A 258 -4.90 17.60 -16.66
CA VAL A 258 -3.55 17.21 -16.27
C VAL A 258 -3.54 16.92 -14.78
N ILE A 259 -3.25 15.69 -14.41
CA ILE A 259 -3.08 15.29 -13.03
C ILE A 259 -1.62 15.50 -12.68
N THR A 260 -1.35 16.44 -11.78
CA THR A 260 0.00 16.83 -11.35
C THR A 260 0.38 16.24 -9.99
N GLU A 261 -0.61 15.87 -9.17
CA GLU A 261 -0.41 15.24 -7.88
C GLU A 261 -1.44 14.12 -7.69
N ILE A 262 -1.02 13.03 -7.07
CA ILE A 262 -1.86 11.83 -6.86
C ILE A 262 -2.04 11.55 -5.36
N PRO A 263 -3.15 10.91 -4.94
CA PRO A 263 -3.25 10.38 -3.60
C PRO A 263 -2.07 9.46 -3.25
N TYR A 264 -1.56 9.57 -2.03
CA TYR A 264 -0.43 8.74 -1.56
C TYR A 264 -0.74 7.23 -1.68
N THR A 265 -1.99 6.84 -1.51
CA THR A 265 -2.47 5.46 -1.66
C THR A 265 -2.43 4.94 -3.10
N MET A 266 -2.16 5.81 -4.07
CA MET A 266 -2.15 5.48 -5.50
C MET A 266 -0.73 5.17 -6.03
N ILE A 267 0.30 5.29 -5.20
CA ILE A 267 1.70 4.98 -5.55
C ILE A 267 1.82 3.52 -6.05
N GLY A 268 2.71 3.31 -7.00
CA GLY A 268 3.00 1.99 -7.55
C GLY A 268 1.92 1.49 -8.51
N ALA A 269 1.46 0.27 -8.36
CA ALA A 269 0.44 -0.35 -9.22
C ALA A 269 -0.89 0.44 -9.28
N GLY A 270 -1.11 1.39 -8.37
CA GLY A 270 -2.28 2.25 -8.34
C GLY A 270 -2.40 3.16 -9.55
N ILE A 271 -1.27 3.66 -10.09
CA ILE A 271 -1.25 4.50 -11.30
C ILE A 271 -1.73 3.70 -12.51
N GLY A 272 -1.16 2.52 -12.74
CA GLY A 272 -1.58 1.64 -13.84
C GLY A 272 -3.05 1.23 -13.73
N LYS A 273 -3.52 0.95 -12.51
CA LYS A 273 -4.93 0.66 -12.27
C LYS A 273 -5.82 1.86 -12.58
N PHE A 274 -5.42 3.07 -12.19
CA PHE A 274 -6.16 4.29 -12.52
C PHE A 274 -6.31 4.48 -14.04
N LEU A 275 -5.24 4.30 -14.81
CA LEU A 275 -5.29 4.38 -16.28
C LEU A 275 -6.30 3.38 -16.85
N ASN A 276 -6.27 2.14 -16.38
CA ASN A 276 -7.21 1.10 -16.79
C ASN A 276 -8.66 1.41 -16.39
N ASP A 277 -8.87 1.96 -15.19
CA ASP A 277 -10.20 2.35 -14.72
C ASP A 277 -10.79 3.47 -15.60
N VAL A 278 -9.98 4.44 -16.02
CA VAL A 278 -10.41 5.50 -16.95
C VAL A 278 -10.74 4.92 -18.33
N CYS A 279 -9.92 4.03 -18.87
CA CYS A 279 -10.22 3.33 -20.13
C CYS A 279 -11.55 2.56 -20.03
N ALA A 280 -11.79 1.86 -18.92
CA ALA A 280 -13.04 1.13 -18.69
C ALA A 280 -14.27 2.05 -18.61
N LEU A 281 -14.13 3.28 -18.11
CA LEU A 281 -15.22 4.27 -18.14
C LEU A 281 -15.59 4.67 -19.57
N VAL A 282 -14.61 4.80 -20.46
CA VAL A 282 -14.82 5.12 -21.89
C VAL A 282 -15.43 3.91 -22.62
N GLU A 283 -14.86 2.72 -22.45
CA GLU A 283 -15.34 1.47 -23.05
C GLU A 283 -16.78 1.14 -22.64
N SER A 284 -17.12 1.37 -21.37
CA SER A 284 -18.48 1.17 -20.86
C SER A 284 -19.45 2.29 -21.24
N LYS A 285 -19.01 3.25 -22.07
CA LYS A 285 -19.80 4.42 -22.51
C LYS A 285 -20.37 5.27 -21.37
N LYS A 286 -19.77 5.21 -20.17
CA LYS A 286 -20.15 6.10 -19.05
C LYS A 286 -19.76 7.54 -19.31
N THR A 287 -18.73 7.75 -20.11
CA THR A 287 -18.37 9.04 -20.68
C THR A 287 -17.96 8.89 -22.14
N THR A 288 -18.26 9.89 -22.93
CA THR A 288 -17.80 10.01 -24.31
C THR A 288 -16.84 11.18 -24.49
N ASP A 289 -16.53 11.90 -23.42
CA ASP A 289 -15.80 13.17 -23.47
C ASP A 289 -14.28 13.00 -23.47
N ILE A 290 -13.81 11.82 -23.09
CA ILE A 290 -12.39 11.48 -23.12
C ILE A 290 -12.02 10.96 -24.51
N VAL A 291 -10.97 11.53 -25.10
CA VAL A 291 -10.42 11.12 -26.38
C VAL A 291 -9.24 10.17 -26.19
N ASP A 292 -8.34 10.52 -25.28
CA ASP A 292 -7.13 9.77 -24.99
C ASP A 292 -6.66 9.98 -23.55
N ILE A 293 -5.92 9.03 -23.03
CA ILE A 293 -5.22 9.12 -21.75
C ILE A 293 -3.79 8.66 -21.90
N SER A 294 -2.85 9.47 -21.45
CA SER A 294 -1.43 9.16 -21.52
C SER A 294 -0.72 9.49 -20.21
N ASN A 295 0.22 8.65 -19.81
CA ASN A 295 1.11 8.90 -18.70
C ASN A 295 2.41 9.52 -19.23
N GLN A 296 2.65 10.77 -18.88
CA GLN A 296 3.82 11.57 -19.25
C GLN A 296 4.70 11.86 -18.02
N SER A 297 4.50 11.13 -16.93
CA SER A 297 5.28 11.30 -15.71
C SER A 297 6.77 11.06 -15.97
N SER A 298 7.60 11.80 -15.28
CA SER A 298 9.06 11.76 -15.43
C SER A 298 9.76 12.01 -14.09
N LYS A 299 11.06 12.18 -14.11
CA LYS A 299 11.84 12.60 -12.94
C LYS A 299 11.42 13.98 -12.41
N GLU A 300 10.78 14.82 -13.24
CA GLU A 300 10.30 16.14 -12.86
C GLU A 300 8.99 16.10 -12.07
N GLY A 301 8.28 14.95 -12.07
CA GLY A 301 7.05 14.76 -11.31
C GLY A 301 5.98 13.98 -12.07
N ILE A 302 4.83 13.86 -11.42
CA ILE A 302 3.63 13.22 -11.98
C ILE A 302 3.02 14.14 -13.04
N ARG A 303 2.72 13.57 -14.21
CA ARG A 303 1.99 14.19 -15.30
C ARG A 303 1.16 13.15 -16.04
N ILE A 304 -0.09 12.96 -15.64
CA ILE A 304 -1.04 12.11 -16.35
C ILE A 304 -1.99 13.04 -17.09
N VAL A 305 -2.07 12.84 -18.40
CA VAL A 305 -2.81 13.72 -19.32
C VAL A 305 -4.03 13.00 -19.87
N ILE A 306 -5.19 13.63 -19.78
CA ILE A 306 -6.47 13.15 -20.33
C ILE A 306 -6.94 14.19 -21.36
N ASP A 307 -6.89 13.84 -22.64
CA ASP A 307 -7.35 14.70 -23.72
C ASP A 307 -8.87 14.63 -23.86
N LEU A 308 -9.52 15.80 -23.93
CA LEU A 308 -10.97 15.92 -23.96
C LEU A 308 -11.49 16.29 -25.34
N LYS A 309 -12.74 15.90 -25.62
CA LYS A 309 -13.49 16.42 -26.79
C LYS A 309 -13.78 17.91 -26.62
N LYS A 310 -13.98 18.59 -27.75
CA LYS A 310 -14.40 19.99 -27.73
C LYS A 310 -15.80 20.10 -27.11
N GLY A 311 -15.94 20.97 -26.10
CA GLY A 311 -17.20 21.19 -25.41
C GLY A 311 -17.49 20.20 -24.26
N ALA A 312 -16.52 19.35 -23.89
CA ALA A 312 -16.65 18.46 -22.74
C ALA A 312 -16.90 19.24 -21.45
N ASP A 313 -17.77 18.72 -20.60
CA ASP A 313 -18.01 19.23 -19.26
C ASP A 313 -16.87 18.79 -18.32
N VAL A 314 -15.93 19.70 -18.15
CA VAL A 314 -14.71 19.48 -17.35
C VAL A 314 -15.01 19.19 -15.89
N GLU A 315 -15.98 19.90 -15.30
CA GLU A 315 -16.31 19.79 -13.89
C GLU A 315 -16.98 18.44 -13.59
N ASN A 316 -18.01 18.11 -14.36
CA ASN A 316 -18.71 16.82 -14.24
C ASN A 316 -17.76 15.63 -14.47
N LEU A 317 -16.86 15.74 -15.47
CA LEU A 317 -15.88 14.70 -15.75
C LEU A 317 -14.87 14.54 -14.60
N THR A 318 -14.38 15.64 -14.03
CA THR A 318 -13.45 15.61 -12.89
C THR A 318 -14.13 14.98 -11.67
N ASN A 319 -15.38 15.34 -11.39
CA ASN A 319 -16.16 14.74 -10.31
C ASN A 319 -16.41 13.25 -10.56
N MET A 320 -16.64 12.84 -11.80
CA MET A 320 -16.77 11.42 -12.16
C MET A 320 -15.46 10.67 -11.90
N LEU A 321 -14.29 11.24 -12.26
CA LEU A 321 -12.99 10.64 -11.98
C LEU A 321 -12.75 10.45 -10.48
N TYR A 322 -13.07 11.46 -9.65
CA TYR A 322 -12.99 11.33 -8.19
C TYR A 322 -13.91 10.24 -7.65
N LYS A 323 -15.13 10.11 -8.15
CA LYS A 323 -16.12 9.15 -7.64
C LYS A 323 -15.90 7.71 -8.13
N LYS A 324 -15.39 7.53 -9.34
CA LYS A 324 -15.31 6.22 -10.02
C LYS A 324 -13.91 5.64 -10.10
N THR A 325 -12.89 6.40 -9.74
CA THR A 325 -11.49 5.95 -9.77
C THR A 325 -10.81 6.21 -8.44
N ARG A 326 -9.54 5.80 -8.31
CA ARG A 326 -8.72 6.08 -7.14
C ARG A 326 -8.13 7.49 -7.08
N LEU A 327 -8.56 8.39 -7.97
CA LEU A 327 -8.12 9.79 -7.93
C LEU A 327 -8.62 10.52 -6.66
N GLU A 328 -9.71 10.05 -6.06
CA GLU A 328 -10.05 10.26 -4.66
C GLU A 328 -10.00 8.92 -3.94
N ASP A 329 -9.21 8.82 -2.88
CA ASP A 329 -9.05 7.59 -2.12
C ASP A 329 -8.97 7.89 -0.62
N THR A 330 -9.08 6.87 0.20
CA THR A 330 -9.08 7.00 1.65
C THR A 330 -7.81 6.41 2.24
N PHE A 331 -7.07 7.22 2.99
CA PHE A 331 -5.97 6.76 3.84
C PHE A 331 -6.52 6.42 5.23
N GLY A 332 -6.45 5.15 5.60
CA GLY A 332 -6.84 4.69 6.94
C GLY A 332 -5.75 5.02 7.95
N VAL A 333 -6.07 5.82 8.96
CA VAL A 333 -5.13 6.19 10.02
C VAL A 333 -5.27 5.22 11.19
N ASN A 334 -4.15 4.68 11.64
CA ASN A 334 -3.99 3.98 12.91
C ASN A 334 -2.59 4.27 13.45
N MET A 335 -2.49 5.22 14.38
CA MET A 335 -1.24 5.70 14.94
C MET A 335 -0.73 4.76 16.04
N LEU A 336 -0.47 3.51 15.64
CA LEU A 336 -0.01 2.43 16.49
C LEU A 336 1.53 2.36 16.47
N ALA A 337 2.17 2.42 17.61
CA ALA A 337 3.61 2.27 17.77
C ALA A 337 3.96 1.54 19.06
N VAL A 338 5.21 1.12 19.22
CA VAL A 338 5.71 0.51 20.45
C VAL A 338 6.10 1.63 21.42
N ALA A 339 5.44 1.68 22.56
CA ALA A 339 5.77 2.55 23.68
C ALA A 339 6.03 1.70 24.92
N ASN A 340 7.18 1.90 25.59
CA ASN A 340 7.55 1.13 26.77
C ASN A 340 7.43 -0.40 26.58
N GLY A 341 7.85 -0.90 25.41
CA GLY A 341 7.84 -2.32 25.07
C GLY A 341 6.44 -2.90 24.75
N ARG A 342 5.40 -2.07 24.61
CA ARG A 342 4.02 -2.49 24.32
C ARG A 342 3.46 -1.73 23.13
N PRO A 343 2.64 -2.38 22.27
CA PRO A 343 1.93 -1.68 21.22
C PRO A 343 0.83 -0.80 21.80
N GLU A 344 0.81 0.46 21.43
CA GLU A 344 -0.19 1.44 21.85
C GLU A 344 -0.63 2.31 20.68
N THR A 345 -1.96 2.52 20.53
CA THR A 345 -2.52 3.50 19.61
C THR A 345 -2.57 4.86 20.33
N MET A 346 -1.92 5.84 19.76
CA MET A 346 -1.69 7.13 20.41
C MET A 346 -2.23 8.29 19.57
N GLY A 347 -2.81 9.29 20.24
CA GLY A 347 -3.11 10.58 19.62
C GLY A 347 -1.85 11.41 19.39
N LEU A 348 -2.00 12.52 18.65
CA LEU A 348 -0.91 13.42 18.29
C LEU A 348 -0.16 13.95 19.50
N LYS A 349 -0.88 14.40 20.53
CA LYS A 349 -0.28 14.95 21.76
C LYS A 349 0.60 13.90 22.45
N LYS A 350 0.13 12.66 22.56
CA LYS A 350 0.86 11.59 23.25
C LYS A 350 2.16 11.21 22.52
N ILE A 351 2.16 11.22 21.19
CA ILE A 351 3.40 10.98 20.41
C ILE A 351 4.42 12.09 20.65
N ILE A 352 3.96 13.34 20.68
CA ILE A 352 4.84 14.49 20.99
C ILE A 352 5.38 14.43 22.42
N GLU A 353 4.55 14.04 23.39
CA GLU A 353 4.94 13.81 24.77
C GLU A 353 6.09 12.78 24.86
N HIS A 354 5.92 11.58 24.33
CA HIS A 354 6.99 10.57 24.30
C HIS A 354 8.26 11.05 23.63
N HIS A 355 8.13 11.84 22.56
CA HIS A 355 9.29 12.42 21.89
C HIS A 355 10.01 13.42 22.80
N VAL A 356 9.29 14.31 23.46
CA VAL A 356 9.87 15.32 24.35
C VAL A 356 10.54 14.66 25.54
N ASP A 357 9.89 13.69 26.17
CA ASP A 357 10.48 12.92 27.28
C ASP A 357 11.79 12.27 26.87
N PHE A 358 11.82 11.66 25.68
CA PHE A 358 13.02 11.05 25.13
C PHE A 358 14.12 12.09 24.82
N GLN A 359 13.78 13.29 24.36
CA GLN A 359 14.74 14.38 24.17
C GLN A 359 15.38 14.82 25.49
N PHE A 360 14.60 14.97 26.56
CA PHE A 360 15.11 15.30 27.88
C PHE A 360 16.01 14.19 28.45
N GLU A 361 15.65 12.91 28.29
CA GLU A 361 16.46 11.78 28.69
C GLU A 361 17.84 11.81 27.96
N MET A 362 17.83 11.95 26.63
CA MET A 362 19.05 12.01 25.84
C MET A 362 19.92 13.22 26.19
N ALA A 363 19.30 14.40 26.38
CA ALA A 363 20.02 15.61 26.76
C ALA A 363 20.66 15.45 28.14
N THR A 364 19.93 14.91 29.11
CA THR A 364 20.45 14.64 30.47
C THR A 364 21.69 13.73 30.39
N ARG A 365 21.61 12.61 29.69
CA ARG A 365 22.72 11.65 29.54
C ARG A 365 23.90 12.28 28.79
N LYS A 366 23.63 13.09 27.77
CA LYS A 366 24.66 13.85 27.02
C LYS A 366 25.43 14.77 27.92
N TYR A 367 24.72 15.64 28.64
CA TYR A 367 25.37 16.66 29.49
C TYR A 367 26.04 16.06 30.71
N GLN A 368 25.53 14.98 31.30
CA GLN A 368 26.21 14.20 32.33
C GLN A 368 27.55 13.65 31.82
N THR A 369 27.56 13.07 30.61
CA THR A 369 28.77 12.53 30.01
C THR A 369 29.80 13.64 29.68
N LEU A 370 29.32 14.78 29.16
CA LEU A 370 30.17 15.93 28.87
C LEU A 370 30.72 16.57 30.15
N LEU A 371 29.89 16.73 31.17
CA LEU A 371 30.28 17.25 32.47
C LEU A 371 31.38 16.37 33.11
N GLY A 372 31.18 15.04 33.11
CA GLY A 372 32.21 14.12 33.61
C GLY A 372 33.57 14.26 32.90
N LYS A 373 33.54 14.38 31.56
CA LYS A 373 34.76 14.60 30.77
C LYS A 373 35.45 15.93 31.09
N GLU A 374 34.69 17.01 31.24
CA GLU A 374 35.28 18.31 31.58
C GLU A 374 35.71 18.36 33.04
N GLN A 375 35.09 17.65 33.98
CA GLN A 375 35.52 17.50 35.37
C GLN A 375 36.85 16.69 35.44
N ASP A 376 36.96 15.59 34.69
CA ASP A 376 38.23 14.85 34.57
C ASP A 376 39.36 15.74 34.00
N LYS A 377 39.02 16.56 32.98
CA LYS A 377 39.97 17.52 32.39
C LYS A 377 40.38 18.61 33.37
N LYS A 378 39.42 19.16 34.13
CA LYS A 378 39.64 20.15 35.20
C LYS A 378 40.60 19.60 36.24
N GLU A 379 40.37 18.37 36.73
CA GLU A 379 41.24 17.70 37.72
C GLU A 379 42.71 17.68 37.23
N ILE A 380 42.94 17.26 35.98
CA ILE A 380 44.27 17.21 35.39
C ILE A 380 44.86 18.62 35.26
N GLN A 381 44.13 19.61 34.75
CA GLN A 381 44.60 20.97 34.57
C GLN A 381 44.98 21.62 35.90
N GLU A 382 44.18 21.46 36.94
CA GLU A 382 44.51 21.95 38.30
C GLU A 382 45.78 21.33 38.83
N GLY A 383 46.01 20.04 38.59
CA GLY A 383 47.22 19.35 38.96
C GLY A 383 48.47 19.90 38.21
N LEU A 384 48.32 20.13 36.91
CA LEU A 384 49.42 20.69 36.10
C LEU A 384 49.74 22.14 36.47
N ILE A 385 48.73 22.98 36.76
CA ILE A 385 48.94 24.36 37.22
C ILE A 385 49.67 24.36 38.55
N LYS A 386 49.20 23.58 39.53
CA LYS A 386 49.89 23.42 40.86
C LYS A 386 51.30 22.85 40.68
N ALA A 387 51.52 21.94 39.73
CA ALA A 387 52.86 21.40 39.46
C ALA A 387 53.82 22.46 38.91
N CYS A 388 53.33 23.39 38.09
CA CYS A 388 54.16 24.52 37.61
C CYS A 388 54.65 25.42 38.76
N ASP A 389 53.85 25.64 39.81
CA ASP A 389 54.24 26.44 40.98
C ASP A 389 55.34 25.77 41.81
N VAL A 390 55.44 24.44 41.79
CA VAL A 390 56.41 23.66 42.56
C VAL A 390 57.33 22.85 41.66
N ILE A 391 57.57 23.33 40.44
CA ILE A 391 58.26 22.58 39.38
C ILE A 391 59.69 22.17 39.77
N ASP A 392 60.44 23.00 40.46
CA ASP A 392 61.79 22.71 40.90
C ASP A 392 61.81 21.48 41.87
N LEU A 393 60.83 21.42 42.76
CA LEU A 393 60.64 20.28 43.66
C LEU A 393 60.26 19.01 42.86
N ILE A 394 59.40 19.10 41.88
CA ILE A 394 59.02 17.97 41.00
C ILE A 394 60.24 17.47 40.23
N ILE A 395 61.04 18.34 39.66
CA ILE A 395 62.29 17.98 38.97
C ILE A 395 63.25 17.28 39.95
N GLU A 396 63.34 17.76 41.19
CA GLU A 396 64.17 17.12 42.18
C GLU A 396 63.68 15.71 42.57
N ILE A 397 62.38 15.54 42.73
CA ILE A 397 61.73 14.23 42.95
C ILE A 397 62.02 13.28 41.80
N LEU A 398 61.84 13.72 40.54
CA LEU A 398 62.08 12.90 39.35
C LEU A 398 63.50 12.43 39.22
N ARG A 399 64.45 13.33 39.50
CA ARG A 399 65.94 13.02 39.45
C ARG A 399 66.35 12.14 40.63
N GLY A 400 65.66 12.25 41.76
CA GLY A 400 66.02 11.49 42.95
C GLY A 400 65.37 10.12 43.03
N SER A 401 64.31 9.89 42.27
CA SER A 401 63.49 8.66 42.28
C SER A 401 64.22 7.52 41.58
N GLN A 402 64.10 6.28 42.09
CA GLN A 402 64.62 5.08 41.51
C GLN A 402 63.74 4.46 40.41
N SER A 403 62.43 4.75 40.50
CA SER A 403 61.43 4.27 39.55
C SER A 403 60.28 5.29 39.38
N VAL A 404 59.55 5.16 38.26
CA VAL A 404 58.32 5.94 37.98
C VAL A 404 57.29 5.72 39.08
N LYS A 405 57.23 4.52 39.67
CA LYS A 405 56.31 4.15 40.74
C LYS A 405 56.63 4.95 42.01
N ASP A 406 57.89 5.09 42.38
CA ASP A 406 58.33 5.87 43.57
C ASP A 406 58.06 7.37 43.35
N ALA A 407 58.30 7.91 42.19
CA ALA A 407 57.97 9.29 41.85
C ALA A 407 56.43 9.53 41.94
N LYS A 408 55.62 8.62 41.38
CA LYS A 408 54.17 8.70 41.46
C LYS A 408 53.64 8.59 42.90
N ALA A 409 54.22 7.69 43.71
CA ALA A 409 53.88 7.52 45.13
C ALA A 409 54.26 8.78 45.95
N CYS A 410 55.37 9.43 45.66
CA CYS A 410 55.73 10.68 46.29
C CYS A 410 54.78 11.82 45.92
N LEU A 411 54.47 11.99 44.63
CA LEU A 411 53.51 13.03 44.15
C LEU A 411 52.10 12.82 44.71
N SER A 412 51.65 11.58 44.84
CA SER A 412 50.29 11.29 45.23
C SER A 412 50.10 11.12 46.74
N ARG A 413 51.03 10.50 47.43
CA ARG A 413 50.94 10.16 48.86
C ARG A 413 52.00 10.78 49.73
N GLY A 414 52.95 11.53 49.14
CA GLY A 414 54.07 12.13 49.89
C GLY A 414 55.07 11.12 50.41
N GLU A 415 55.20 9.94 49.78
CA GLU A 415 56.16 8.88 50.14
C GLU A 415 57.57 9.29 49.69
N THR A 416 58.46 9.53 50.66
CA THR A 416 59.81 10.07 50.38
C THR A 416 60.98 9.09 50.64
N GLU A 417 60.70 7.84 51.03
CA GLU A 417 61.69 6.88 51.49
C GLU A 417 62.66 6.44 50.39
N ASN A 418 62.22 6.26 49.18
CA ASN A 418 62.99 5.81 48.01
C ASN A 418 63.53 6.94 47.10
N ILE A 419 63.46 8.18 47.58
CA ILE A 419 63.86 9.37 46.78
C ILE A 419 65.05 10.09 47.46
N ARG A 420 66.06 10.41 46.64
CA ARG A 420 67.23 11.21 47.07
C ARG A 420 66.88 12.71 46.91
N PHE A 421 66.82 13.43 48.03
CA PHE A 421 66.57 14.87 48.03
C PHE A 421 67.88 15.63 48.28
N LYS A 422 68.00 16.82 47.70
CA LYS A 422 69.13 17.70 47.91
C LYS A 422 69.17 18.37 49.26
N SER A 423 67.98 18.61 49.87
CA SER A 423 67.77 19.26 51.15
C SER A 423 66.72 18.57 52.02
N GLY A 424 66.77 18.71 53.34
CA GLY A 424 65.75 18.28 54.25
C GLY A 424 64.44 19.09 54.14
N ILE A 425 64.56 20.32 53.60
CA ILE A 425 63.34 21.15 53.32
C ILE A 425 62.60 20.59 52.15
N SER A 426 63.27 20.26 51.05
CA SER A 426 62.65 19.64 49.88
C SER A 426 61.98 18.32 50.23
N LYS A 427 62.56 17.50 51.09
CA LYS A 427 61.94 16.26 51.57
C LYS A 427 60.67 16.53 52.40
N LYS A 428 60.66 17.55 53.27
CA LYS A 428 59.45 17.93 54.01
C LYS A 428 58.37 18.44 53.11
N MET A 429 58.68 19.26 52.14
CA MET A 429 57.75 19.79 51.13
C MET A 429 57.17 18.67 50.26
N ALA A 430 58.02 17.74 49.82
CA ALA A 430 57.59 16.58 49.03
C ALA A 430 56.65 15.66 49.82
N ALA A 431 56.86 15.49 51.13
CA ALA A 431 55.99 14.72 52.01
C ALA A 431 54.59 15.33 52.15
N MET A 432 54.42 16.61 51.84
CA MET A 432 53.13 17.33 51.88
C MET A 432 52.36 17.29 50.57
N LEU A 433 52.94 16.79 49.49
CA LEU A 433 52.26 16.69 48.18
C LEU A 433 51.08 15.69 48.27
N ARG A 434 49.98 16.05 47.67
CA ARG A 434 48.75 15.26 47.58
C ARG A 434 48.07 15.47 46.22
N PHE A 435 48.76 15.15 45.16
CA PHE A 435 48.15 15.08 43.84
C PHE A 435 47.32 13.81 43.74
N THR A 436 46.27 13.82 42.95
CA THR A 436 45.55 12.59 42.63
C THR A 436 46.43 11.68 41.75
N GLU A 437 46.10 10.42 41.65
CA GLU A 437 46.86 9.48 40.79
C GLU A 437 46.85 9.90 39.32
N ARG A 438 45.72 10.47 38.86
CA ARG A 438 45.59 11.03 37.51
C ARG A 438 46.46 12.25 37.31
N GLN A 439 46.46 13.19 38.28
CA GLN A 439 47.34 14.36 38.27
C GLN A 439 48.81 13.96 38.28
N ALA A 440 49.19 13.03 39.16
CA ALA A 440 50.56 12.55 39.23
C ALA A 440 51.03 11.89 37.90
N THR A 441 50.15 11.12 37.25
CA THR A 441 50.44 10.53 35.92
C THR A 441 50.62 11.63 34.87
N ALA A 442 49.71 12.61 34.80
CA ALA A 442 49.80 13.73 33.86
C ALA A 442 51.07 14.58 34.06
N ILE A 443 51.48 14.81 35.32
CA ILE A 443 52.74 15.49 35.65
C ILE A 443 53.96 14.72 35.15
N LEU A 444 53.96 13.40 35.34
CA LEU A 444 55.07 12.53 34.90
C LEU A 444 55.17 12.46 33.36
N GLU A 445 54.07 12.57 32.67
CA GLU A 445 54.01 12.56 31.20
C GLU A 445 54.15 13.97 30.58
N MET A 446 54.28 15.01 31.40
CA MET A 446 54.38 16.41 30.95
C MET A 446 55.68 16.65 30.17
N ARG A 447 55.53 17.21 28.98
CA ARG A 447 56.67 17.59 28.15
C ARG A 447 57.31 18.90 28.64
N LEU A 448 58.65 18.96 28.64
CA LEU A 448 59.41 20.12 29.19
C LEU A 448 59.05 21.47 28.56
N TYR A 449 58.63 21.52 27.28
CA TYR A 449 58.26 22.77 26.65
C TYR A 449 56.98 23.39 27.27
N LYS A 450 56.13 22.59 27.92
CA LYS A 450 54.92 23.08 28.64
C LYS A 450 55.25 23.94 29.86
N LEU A 451 56.51 24.05 30.24
CA LEU A 451 56.98 24.95 31.30
C LEU A 451 57.36 26.33 30.84
N ILE A 452 57.21 26.63 29.53
CA ILE A 452 57.40 27.98 29.00
C ILE A 452 56.24 28.87 29.43
N GLY A 453 56.50 30.13 29.84
CA GLY A 453 55.48 31.02 30.39
C GLY A 453 54.24 31.17 29.50
N LEU A 454 54.40 31.29 28.18
CA LEU A 454 53.28 31.31 27.21
C LEU A 454 52.43 30.05 27.23
N GLU A 455 53.02 28.89 27.48
CA GLU A 455 52.29 27.61 27.59
C GLU A 455 51.52 27.48 28.91
N ILE A 456 52.06 28.09 30.00
CA ILE A 456 51.34 28.18 31.29
C ILE A 456 50.15 29.11 31.20
N GLU A 457 50.27 30.25 30.53
CA GLU A 457 49.16 31.18 30.27
C GLU A 457 48.09 30.48 29.40
N ALA A 458 48.51 29.72 28.36
CA ALA A 458 47.59 28.95 27.54
C ALA A 458 46.82 27.87 28.36
N LEU A 459 47.53 27.16 29.27
CA LEU A 459 46.93 26.18 30.16
C LEU A 459 45.89 26.84 31.15
N GLN A 460 46.23 28.01 31.68
CA GLN A 460 45.32 28.77 32.55
C GLN A 460 44.05 29.19 31.79
N LYS A 461 44.21 29.70 30.56
CA LYS A 461 43.08 30.06 29.70
C LYS A 461 42.21 28.85 29.36
N GLU A 462 42.85 27.70 28.99
CA GLU A 462 42.12 26.47 28.73
C GLU A 462 41.36 25.96 29.97
N HIS A 463 41.94 26.15 31.18
CA HIS A 463 41.29 25.82 32.44
C HIS A 463 40.08 26.71 32.68
N GLU A 464 40.17 28.00 32.43
CA GLU A 464 39.02 28.94 32.54
C GLU A 464 37.89 28.57 31.57
N GLU A 465 38.19 28.23 30.31
CA GLU A 465 37.21 27.71 29.34
C GLU A 465 36.59 26.39 29.83
N THR A 466 37.35 25.51 30.46
CA THR A 466 36.84 24.27 31.07
C THR A 466 35.86 24.58 32.21
N LEU A 467 36.19 25.52 33.09
CA LEU A 467 35.29 25.93 34.18
C LEU A 467 33.98 26.54 33.67
N GLN A 468 34.06 27.37 32.62
CA GLN A 468 32.86 27.95 31.98
C GLN A 468 31.96 26.87 31.40
N LYS A 469 32.55 25.82 30.75
CA LYS A 469 31.77 24.68 30.25
C LYS A 469 31.12 23.88 31.37
N ILE A 470 31.86 23.60 32.45
CA ILE A 470 31.33 22.91 33.64
C ILE A 470 30.13 23.68 34.18
N ALA A 471 30.27 24.98 34.44
CA ALA A 471 29.18 25.79 34.95
C ALA A 471 27.94 25.78 34.03
N ARG A 472 28.18 25.84 32.71
CA ARG A 472 27.10 25.76 31.72
C ARG A 472 26.41 24.39 31.77
N TYR A 473 27.16 23.28 31.85
CA TYR A 473 26.58 21.94 31.87
C TYR A 473 25.85 21.65 33.17
N GLU A 474 26.34 22.16 34.30
CA GLU A 474 25.66 22.10 35.59
C GLU A 474 24.33 22.90 35.55
N ASP A 475 24.34 24.13 34.99
CA ASP A 475 23.12 24.91 34.82
C ASP A 475 22.08 24.18 33.96
N ILE A 476 22.50 23.55 32.82
CA ILE A 476 21.61 22.78 31.96
C ILE A 476 21.03 21.56 32.69
N LEU A 477 21.82 20.89 33.56
CA LEU A 477 21.38 19.71 34.27
C LEU A 477 20.47 20.04 35.46
N ASP A 478 20.71 21.17 36.13
CA ASP A 478 19.99 21.57 37.35
C ASP A 478 18.67 22.33 37.05
N HIS A 479 18.55 22.94 35.88
CA HIS A 479 17.41 23.76 35.49
C HIS A 479 16.69 23.21 34.24
N HIS A 480 15.45 22.80 34.44
CA HIS A 480 14.61 22.28 33.34
C HIS A 480 14.45 23.29 32.16
N GLU A 481 14.36 24.59 32.47
CA GLU A 481 14.23 25.64 31.45
C GLU A 481 15.49 25.74 30.60
N SER A 482 16.68 25.72 31.21
CA SER A 482 17.97 25.76 30.49
C SER A 482 18.15 24.54 29.57
N MET A 483 17.72 23.37 30.03
CA MET A 483 17.73 22.15 29.20
C MET A 483 16.74 22.26 28.03
N ALA A 484 15.52 22.75 28.30
CA ALA A 484 14.52 22.98 27.26
C ALA A 484 15.01 23.95 26.19
N ASP A 485 15.66 25.03 26.59
CA ASP A 485 16.22 26.03 25.66
C ASP A 485 17.26 25.41 24.71
N VAL A 486 18.15 24.59 25.22
CA VAL A 486 19.16 23.90 24.38
C VAL A 486 18.50 22.92 23.39
N ILE A 487 17.48 22.18 23.81
CA ILE A 487 16.73 21.29 22.92
C ILE A 487 16.01 22.12 21.84
N ILE A 488 15.43 23.25 22.20
CA ILE A 488 14.74 24.15 21.26
C ILE A 488 15.74 24.76 20.27
N GLU A 489 16.94 25.18 20.71
CA GLU A 489 18.02 25.67 19.83
C GLU A 489 18.43 24.60 18.81
N ASP A 490 18.61 23.35 19.23
CA ASP A 490 18.90 22.22 18.34
C ASP A 490 17.78 22.01 17.31
N LEU A 491 16.50 22.03 17.75
CA LEU A 491 15.34 21.90 16.87
C LEU A 491 15.23 23.04 15.86
N ASP A 492 15.53 24.28 16.27
CA ASP A 492 15.53 25.44 15.38
C ASP A 492 16.65 25.36 14.33
N ALA A 493 17.82 24.87 14.71
CA ALA A 493 18.92 24.63 13.78
C ALA A 493 18.54 23.55 12.74
N ILE A 494 17.94 22.45 13.18
CA ILE A 494 17.45 21.37 12.30
C ILE A 494 16.35 21.91 11.37
N LYS A 495 15.38 22.65 11.90
CA LYS A 495 14.33 23.26 11.10
C LYS A 495 14.92 24.20 10.04
N LYS A 496 15.86 25.06 10.39
CA LYS A 496 16.49 25.99 9.45
C LYS A 496 17.20 25.28 8.29
N GLU A 497 17.91 24.20 8.58
CA GLU A 497 18.68 23.45 7.58
C GLU A 497 17.80 22.58 6.68
N TYR A 498 16.75 21.93 7.23
CA TYR A 498 15.98 20.90 6.56
C TYR A 498 14.53 21.27 6.26
N LEU A 499 14.13 22.53 6.44
CA LEU A 499 12.76 22.97 6.16
C LEU A 499 12.37 22.72 4.71
N ARG A 500 11.22 22.12 4.51
CA ARG A 500 10.58 21.94 3.20
C ARG A 500 9.21 22.62 3.17
N LYS A 501 8.82 23.13 2.02
CA LYS A 501 7.47 23.66 1.81
C LYS A 501 6.46 22.50 1.89
N ARG A 502 5.30 22.78 2.48
CA ARG A 502 4.16 21.86 2.48
C ARG A 502 3.75 21.54 1.04
N ARG A 503 3.49 20.28 0.80
CA ARG A 503 3.05 19.75 -0.50
C ARG A 503 1.54 19.51 -0.53
N THR A 504 0.98 18.93 0.53
CA THR A 504 -0.44 18.56 0.61
C THR A 504 -1.29 19.75 1.03
N ALA A 505 -2.29 20.12 0.23
CA ALA A 505 -3.31 21.09 0.59
C ALA A 505 -4.32 20.46 1.57
N ILE A 506 -4.92 21.29 2.44
CA ILE A 506 -5.89 20.81 3.44
C ILE A 506 -7.09 21.74 3.43
N GLU A 507 -8.24 21.18 3.08
CA GLU A 507 -9.50 21.91 2.96
C GLU A 507 -10.69 21.01 3.32
N ASN A 508 -11.87 21.58 3.40
CA ASN A 508 -13.11 20.83 3.35
C ASN A 508 -13.67 20.98 1.93
N ALA A 509 -13.89 19.89 1.27
CA ALA A 509 -14.53 19.88 -0.02
C ALA A 509 -15.86 19.11 0.05
N GLU A 510 -16.82 19.55 -0.73
CA GLU A 510 -18.06 18.80 -0.91
C GLU A 510 -17.80 17.44 -1.56
N GLU A 511 -18.64 16.47 -1.26
CA GLU A 511 -18.57 15.17 -1.91
C GLU A 511 -18.72 15.34 -3.42
N ALA A 512 -17.82 14.73 -4.20
CA ALA A 512 -17.90 14.80 -5.66
C ALA A 512 -19.24 14.23 -6.14
N VAL A 513 -20.08 15.09 -6.70
CA VAL A 513 -21.36 14.72 -7.32
C VAL A 513 -21.18 14.85 -8.82
N TYR A 514 -21.48 13.80 -9.56
CA TYR A 514 -21.49 13.83 -11.02
C TYR A 514 -22.86 13.39 -11.55
N GLU A 515 -23.28 14.03 -12.62
CA GLU A 515 -24.48 13.61 -13.33
C GLU A 515 -24.11 12.49 -14.32
N GLU A 516 -24.70 11.31 -14.13
CA GLU A 516 -24.59 10.27 -15.16
C GLU A 516 -25.32 10.77 -16.41
N ASN A 517 -24.61 10.75 -17.55
CA ASN A 517 -25.28 10.89 -18.84
C ASN A 517 -26.28 9.76 -18.95
N LYS A 518 -27.55 10.06 -18.65
CA LYS A 518 -28.65 9.12 -18.86
C LYS A 518 -28.71 8.86 -20.35
N ILE A 519 -28.35 7.64 -20.75
CA ILE A 519 -28.58 7.18 -22.12
C ILE A 519 -30.10 7.28 -22.30
N GLU A 520 -30.55 8.11 -23.22
CA GLU A 520 -31.96 8.15 -23.57
C GLU A 520 -32.42 6.76 -23.98
N GLU A 521 -33.38 6.22 -23.22
CA GLU A 521 -33.94 4.91 -23.51
C GLU A 521 -34.83 5.05 -24.76
N GLN A 522 -34.54 4.25 -25.77
CA GLN A 522 -35.29 4.20 -27.02
C GLN A 522 -35.49 2.76 -27.46
N GLU A 523 -36.66 2.51 -28.03
CA GLU A 523 -36.92 1.25 -28.72
C GLU A 523 -36.09 1.15 -29.98
N VAL A 524 -35.47 -0.02 -30.21
CA VAL A 524 -34.74 -0.37 -31.41
C VAL A 524 -35.13 -1.76 -31.88
N VAL A 525 -34.86 -2.05 -33.15
CA VAL A 525 -35.02 -3.40 -33.71
C VAL A 525 -33.66 -4.00 -33.92
N PHE A 526 -33.38 -5.11 -33.20
CA PHE A 526 -32.23 -5.94 -33.42
C PHE A 526 -32.38 -6.76 -34.68
N LEU A 527 -31.38 -6.70 -35.59
CA LEU A 527 -31.34 -7.44 -36.84
C LEU A 527 -30.06 -8.28 -36.85
N MET A 528 -30.18 -9.57 -37.16
CA MET A 528 -29.04 -10.43 -37.36
C MET A 528 -29.24 -11.37 -38.56
N ASP A 529 -28.34 -11.39 -39.49
CA ASP A 529 -28.40 -12.25 -40.64
C ASP A 529 -28.02 -13.73 -40.32
N ARG A 530 -28.10 -14.60 -41.32
CA ARG A 530 -27.74 -16.02 -41.18
C ARG A 530 -26.25 -16.29 -40.96
N PHE A 531 -25.40 -15.31 -41.18
CA PHE A 531 -23.94 -15.40 -41.01
C PHE A 531 -23.48 -14.84 -39.65
N GLY A 532 -24.41 -14.34 -38.83
CA GLY A 532 -24.10 -13.80 -37.51
C GLY A 532 -23.72 -12.32 -37.50
N TYR A 533 -23.95 -11.57 -38.59
CA TYR A 533 -23.74 -10.12 -38.58
C TYR A 533 -24.95 -9.42 -38.02
N ALA A 534 -24.73 -8.66 -36.94
CA ALA A 534 -25.79 -8.00 -36.17
C ALA A 534 -25.67 -6.47 -36.20
N LYS A 535 -26.80 -5.80 -36.08
CA LYS A 535 -26.96 -4.34 -35.91
C LYS A 535 -28.30 -4.01 -35.31
N THR A 536 -28.49 -2.76 -34.96
CA THR A 536 -29.79 -2.22 -34.52
C THR A 536 -30.21 -1.04 -35.40
N VAL A 537 -31.50 -0.92 -35.61
CA VAL A 537 -32.10 0.21 -36.35
C VAL A 537 -33.27 0.76 -35.55
N ASP A 538 -33.67 1.99 -35.81
CA ASP A 538 -34.92 2.51 -35.25
C ASP A 538 -36.17 1.80 -35.83
N PRO A 539 -37.28 1.70 -35.08
CA PRO A 539 -38.46 1.01 -35.53
C PRO A 539 -39.05 1.56 -36.84
N ALA A 540 -39.00 2.88 -37.05
CA ALA A 540 -39.49 3.49 -38.26
C ALA A 540 -38.62 3.15 -39.49
N THR A 541 -37.31 2.99 -39.28
CA THR A 541 -36.41 2.51 -40.32
C THR A 541 -36.64 1.04 -40.65
N TYR A 542 -36.93 0.21 -39.68
CA TYR A 542 -37.29 -1.20 -39.88
C TYR A 542 -38.59 -1.28 -40.68
N GLU A 543 -39.69 -0.60 -40.30
CA GLU A 543 -40.97 -0.65 -40.97
C GLU A 543 -40.87 -0.16 -42.47
N ARG A 544 -40.06 0.85 -42.71
CA ARG A 544 -39.81 1.33 -44.12
C ARG A 544 -39.09 0.32 -45.01
N ASN A 545 -38.32 -0.60 -44.41
CA ASN A 545 -37.51 -1.59 -45.15
C ASN A 545 -37.91 -3.03 -44.79
N LYS A 546 -39.13 -3.24 -44.27
CA LYS A 546 -39.57 -4.50 -43.68
C LYS A 546 -39.36 -5.72 -44.58
N GLU A 547 -39.77 -5.67 -45.83
CA GLU A 547 -39.62 -6.77 -46.76
C GLU A 547 -38.15 -7.17 -46.98
N ALA A 548 -37.28 -6.19 -47.10
CA ALA A 548 -35.86 -6.45 -47.27
C ALA A 548 -35.24 -6.96 -45.95
N ALA A 549 -35.60 -6.38 -44.82
CA ALA A 549 -35.13 -6.80 -43.51
C ALA A 549 -35.53 -8.25 -43.18
N ASP A 550 -36.79 -8.62 -43.48
CA ASP A 550 -37.30 -9.97 -43.22
C ASP A 550 -36.65 -11.01 -44.18
N ALA A 551 -36.29 -10.58 -45.38
CA ALA A 551 -35.59 -11.46 -46.34
C ALA A 551 -34.10 -11.66 -46.02
N GLU A 552 -33.42 -10.63 -45.53
CA GLU A 552 -31.98 -10.63 -45.28
C GLU A 552 -31.58 -11.15 -43.90
N ASN A 553 -32.44 -11.00 -42.88
CA ASN A 553 -32.12 -11.33 -41.52
C ASN A 553 -32.87 -12.59 -41.02
N LYS A 554 -32.15 -13.44 -40.34
CA LYS A 554 -32.68 -14.65 -39.68
C LYS A 554 -33.37 -14.33 -38.34
N TYR A 555 -32.89 -13.32 -37.66
CA TYR A 555 -33.37 -12.92 -36.34
C TYR A 555 -33.71 -11.42 -36.34
N ILE A 556 -34.93 -11.14 -35.95
CA ILE A 556 -35.46 -9.77 -35.88
C ILE A 556 -36.21 -9.65 -34.55
N LEU A 557 -35.73 -8.79 -33.67
CA LEU A 557 -36.25 -8.66 -32.30
C LEU A 557 -36.40 -7.18 -31.94
N PRO A 558 -37.60 -6.73 -31.57
CA PRO A 558 -37.77 -5.43 -30.93
C PRO A 558 -37.19 -5.50 -29.49
N CYS A 559 -36.41 -4.52 -29.13
CA CYS A 559 -35.76 -4.44 -27.81
C CYS A 559 -35.45 -2.99 -27.44
N MET A 560 -35.12 -2.74 -26.18
CA MET A 560 -34.61 -1.45 -25.75
C MET A 560 -33.11 -1.32 -26.05
N ASN A 561 -32.67 -0.13 -26.42
CA ASN A 561 -31.23 0.12 -26.64
C ASN A 561 -30.39 -0.17 -25.41
N THR A 562 -30.93 -0.02 -24.20
CA THR A 562 -30.28 -0.34 -22.91
C THR A 562 -30.40 -1.81 -22.53
N GLY A 563 -31.14 -2.61 -23.32
CA GLY A 563 -31.43 -4.03 -23.10
C GLY A 563 -30.25 -4.95 -23.43
N LYS A 564 -30.55 -6.26 -23.34
CA LYS A 564 -29.60 -7.33 -23.66
C LYS A 564 -30.26 -8.38 -24.55
N ILE A 565 -29.53 -8.85 -25.52
CA ILE A 565 -29.89 -10.03 -26.33
C ILE A 565 -29.23 -11.27 -25.76
N CYS A 566 -30.01 -12.34 -25.58
CA CYS A 566 -29.56 -13.64 -25.08
C CYS A 566 -29.47 -14.64 -26.25
N LEU A 567 -28.30 -15.23 -26.41
CA LEU A 567 -27.99 -16.25 -27.44
C LEU A 567 -27.85 -17.60 -26.75
N PHE A 568 -28.74 -18.56 -27.03
CA PHE A 568 -28.65 -19.93 -26.54
C PHE A 568 -27.99 -20.80 -27.62
N THR A 569 -26.99 -21.60 -27.22
CA THR A 569 -26.18 -22.40 -28.14
C THR A 569 -26.42 -23.89 -27.94
N ASP A 570 -26.12 -24.66 -28.97
CA ASP A 570 -26.18 -26.13 -29.00
C ASP A 570 -25.30 -26.79 -27.93
N THR A 571 -24.24 -26.09 -27.46
CA THR A 571 -23.38 -26.52 -26.34
C THR A 571 -24.03 -26.34 -24.98
N GLY A 572 -25.29 -25.87 -24.90
CA GLY A 572 -26.02 -25.66 -23.67
C GLY A 572 -25.64 -24.41 -22.89
N LYS A 573 -24.98 -23.44 -23.53
CA LYS A 573 -24.62 -22.13 -22.95
C LYS A 573 -25.62 -21.07 -23.34
N MET A 574 -25.63 -19.99 -22.57
CA MET A 574 -26.26 -18.72 -22.91
C MET A 574 -25.23 -17.62 -22.87
N HIS A 575 -25.11 -16.85 -23.96
CA HIS A 575 -24.29 -15.64 -24.05
C HIS A 575 -25.17 -14.41 -24.05
N GLN A 576 -24.73 -13.33 -23.40
CA GLN A 576 -25.43 -12.06 -23.35
C GLN A 576 -24.68 -11.00 -24.15
N VAL A 577 -25.38 -10.27 -24.99
CA VAL A 577 -24.88 -9.11 -25.75
C VAL A 577 -25.66 -7.89 -25.30
N LYS A 578 -24.97 -6.81 -24.94
CA LYS A 578 -25.62 -5.53 -24.69
C LYS A 578 -26.01 -4.90 -26.02
N VAL A 579 -27.23 -4.44 -26.12
CA VAL A 579 -27.75 -3.78 -27.34
C VAL A 579 -26.90 -2.54 -27.69
N LEU A 580 -26.41 -1.81 -26.66
CA LEU A 580 -25.53 -0.66 -26.82
C LEU A 580 -24.18 -0.97 -27.48
N ASP A 581 -23.72 -2.22 -27.42
CA ASP A 581 -22.44 -2.63 -27.99
C ASP A 581 -22.58 -2.90 -29.52
N LEU A 582 -23.82 -2.93 -30.03
CA LEU A 582 -24.13 -3.14 -31.44
C LEU A 582 -24.15 -1.82 -32.22
N PRO A 583 -23.77 -1.83 -33.51
CA PRO A 583 -23.92 -0.67 -34.37
C PRO A 583 -25.40 -0.24 -34.47
N TYR A 584 -25.67 1.03 -34.20
CA TYR A 584 -26.98 1.65 -34.43
C TYR A 584 -26.90 2.63 -35.58
N GLY A 585 -27.78 2.52 -36.55
CA GLY A 585 -27.75 3.40 -37.71
C GLY A 585 -28.82 3.13 -38.76
N LYS A 586 -28.55 3.47 -40.03
CA LYS A 586 -29.42 3.27 -41.14
C LYS A 586 -29.44 1.80 -41.60
N PHE A 587 -30.55 1.38 -42.25
CA PHE A 587 -30.72 0.00 -42.72
C PHE A 587 -29.53 -0.53 -43.58
N ARG A 588 -28.89 0.31 -44.35
CA ARG A 588 -27.75 -0.06 -45.24
C ARG A 588 -26.36 0.08 -44.57
N ASP A 589 -26.30 0.50 -43.31
CA ASP A 589 -25.04 0.62 -42.60
C ASP A 589 -24.46 -0.77 -42.28
N LYS A 590 -23.14 -0.82 -42.12
CA LYS A 590 -22.42 -2.08 -41.84
C LYS A 590 -22.85 -2.71 -40.52
N SER A 591 -23.13 -4.00 -40.57
CA SER A 591 -23.35 -4.85 -39.39
C SER A 591 -22.00 -5.32 -38.83
N LEU A 592 -22.00 -5.77 -37.55
CA LEU A 592 -20.83 -6.28 -36.87
C LEU A 592 -21.03 -7.78 -36.56
N PRO A 593 -20.02 -8.64 -36.71
CA PRO A 593 -20.10 -10.03 -36.25
C PRO A 593 -20.43 -10.09 -34.77
N ILE A 594 -21.41 -10.92 -34.42
CA ILE A 594 -21.87 -11.07 -33.02
C ILE A 594 -20.77 -11.61 -32.11
N ASP A 595 -19.83 -12.36 -32.65
CA ASP A 595 -18.62 -12.87 -31.98
C ASP A 595 -17.78 -11.72 -31.39
N ASN A 596 -17.72 -10.57 -32.06
CA ASN A 596 -16.90 -9.42 -31.64
C ASN A 596 -17.42 -8.72 -30.38
N VAL A 597 -18.71 -8.86 -30.08
CA VAL A 597 -19.39 -8.19 -28.96
C VAL A 597 -19.87 -9.17 -27.87
N SER A 598 -19.61 -10.46 -28.06
CA SER A 598 -20.02 -11.52 -27.14
C SER A 598 -18.88 -12.51 -26.88
N ASN A 599 -19.11 -13.49 -26.02
CA ASN A 599 -18.23 -14.64 -25.82
C ASN A 599 -18.65 -15.84 -26.67
N TYR A 600 -19.56 -15.64 -27.60
CA TYR A 600 -19.98 -16.64 -28.56
C TYR A 600 -18.86 -16.88 -29.57
N ASP A 601 -18.62 -18.10 -29.96
CA ASP A 601 -17.59 -18.51 -30.93
C ASP A 601 -18.27 -19.35 -32.03
N SER A 602 -18.57 -18.71 -33.17
CA SER A 602 -19.26 -19.36 -34.30
C SER A 602 -18.51 -20.55 -34.90
N THR A 603 -17.21 -20.72 -34.56
CA THR A 603 -16.44 -21.89 -34.99
C THR A 603 -16.66 -23.14 -34.11
N LYS A 604 -17.23 -22.97 -32.93
CA LYS A 604 -17.39 -24.03 -31.91
C LYS A 604 -18.83 -24.30 -31.48
N GLU A 605 -19.72 -23.37 -31.74
CA GLU A 605 -21.09 -23.41 -31.23
C GLU A 605 -22.07 -22.94 -32.32
N GLU A 606 -23.28 -23.46 -32.28
CA GLU A 606 -24.37 -23.00 -33.13
C GLU A 606 -25.47 -22.36 -32.29
N ILE A 607 -26.03 -21.24 -32.79
CA ILE A 607 -27.13 -20.54 -32.12
C ILE A 607 -28.42 -21.32 -32.35
N VAL A 608 -29.03 -21.78 -31.29
CA VAL A 608 -30.31 -22.49 -31.27
C VAL A 608 -31.51 -21.55 -31.08
N TYR A 609 -31.32 -20.52 -30.25
CA TYR A 609 -32.41 -19.57 -29.94
C TYR A 609 -31.84 -18.19 -29.57
N ILE A 610 -32.55 -17.14 -29.95
CA ILE A 610 -32.25 -15.75 -29.60
C ILE A 610 -33.47 -15.11 -29.04
N CYS A 611 -33.34 -14.34 -27.95
CA CYS A 611 -34.44 -13.56 -27.38
C CYS A 611 -33.92 -12.29 -26.70
N ASP A 612 -34.80 -11.34 -26.50
CA ASP A 612 -34.60 -10.20 -25.61
C ASP A 612 -34.65 -10.64 -24.15
N SER A 613 -33.73 -10.14 -23.33
CA SER A 613 -33.60 -10.52 -21.93
C SER A 613 -34.84 -10.17 -21.09
N GLU A 614 -35.46 -9.00 -21.34
CA GLU A 614 -36.61 -8.56 -20.56
C GLU A 614 -37.87 -9.34 -20.94
N GLN A 615 -38.07 -9.60 -22.24
CA GLN A 615 -39.20 -10.44 -22.69
C GLN A 615 -39.04 -11.87 -22.15
N MET A 616 -37.84 -12.42 -22.15
CA MET A 616 -37.55 -13.74 -21.62
C MET A 616 -37.89 -13.85 -20.13
N ARG A 617 -37.69 -12.79 -19.35
CA ARG A 617 -37.89 -12.77 -17.89
C ARG A 617 -39.25 -13.28 -17.45
N PHE A 618 -40.27 -12.99 -18.23
CA PHE A 618 -41.66 -13.34 -17.93
C PHE A 618 -42.11 -14.62 -18.63
N ALA A 619 -41.27 -15.27 -19.40
CA ALA A 619 -41.58 -16.47 -20.16
C ALA A 619 -41.08 -17.74 -19.49
N LYS A 620 -41.72 -18.87 -19.79
CA LYS A 620 -41.19 -20.20 -19.54
C LYS A 620 -40.51 -20.72 -20.81
N LEU A 621 -39.32 -21.29 -20.69
CA LEU A 621 -38.55 -21.83 -21.81
C LEU A 621 -38.54 -23.36 -21.76
N LEU A 622 -38.89 -23.98 -22.89
CA LEU A 622 -38.70 -25.41 -23.11
C LEU A 622 -37.37 -25.69 -23.70
N PHE A 623 -36.58 -26.56 -23.07
CA PHE A 623 -35.31 -27.06 -23.57
C PHE A 623 -35.45 -28.50 -24.02
N VAL A 624 -34.96 -28.81 -25.20
CA VAL A 624 -34.96 -30.16 -25.78
C VAL A 624 -33.58 -30.49 -26.28
N THR A 625 -33.04 -31.66 -25.87
CA THR A 625 -31.70 -32.13 -26.27
C THR A 625 -31.75 -33.26 -27.30
N SER A 626 -30.67 -33.48 -28.00
CA SER A 626 -30.54 -34.54 -29.02
C SER A 626 -30.77 -35.95 -28.45
N GLN A 627 -30.40 -36.19 -27.19
CA GLN A 627 -30.66 -37.46 -26.48
C GLN A 627 -32.10 -37.55 -25.92
N GLY A 628 -32.96 -36.60 -26.29
CA GLY A 628 -34.36 -36.66 -25.94
C GLY A 628 -34.68 -36.22 -24.51
N MET A 629 -33.78 -35.52 -23.84
CA MET A 629 -34.05 -34.90 -22.54
C MET A 629 -34.82 -33.61 -22.75
N ILE A 630 -35.78 -33.32 -21.85
CA ILE A 630 -36.67 -32.17 -21.94
C ILE A 630 -36.93 -31.56 -20.56
N LYS A 631 -37.07 -30.26 -20.50
CA LYS A 631 -37.42 -29.53 -19.27
C LYS A 631 -38.05 -28.19 -19.58
N LYS A 632 -38.83 -27.66 -18.64
CA LYS A 632 -39.27 -26.26 -18.61
C LYS A 632 -38.41 -25.51 -17.59
N VAL A 633 -38.00 -24.28 -17.91
CA VAL A 633 -37.19 -23.40 -17.03
C VAL A 633 -37.85 -22.02 -17.04
N GLU A 634 -38.00 -21.42 -15.85
CA GLU A 634 -38.44 -20.04 -15.73
C GLU A 634 -37.40 -19.08 -16.32
N GLY A 635 -37.81 -18.17 -17.19
CA GLY A 635 -36.92 -17.21 -17.86
C GLY A 635 -36.21 -16.26 -16.88
N SER A 636 -36.83 -16.03 -15.71
CA SER A 636 -36.23 -15.26 -14.63
C SER A 636 -34.89 -15.86 -14.11
N GLU A 637 -34.65 -17.16 -14.24
CA GLU A 637 -33.39 -17.80 -13.86
C GLU A 637 -32.19 -17.36 -14.73
N PHE A 638 -32.46 -16.77 -15.89
CA PHE A 638 -31.44 -16.29 -16.84
C PHE A 638 -31.11 -14.80 -16.67
N GLN A 639 -31.74 -14.10 -15.71
CA GLN A 639 -31.41 -12.74 -15.35
C GLN A 639 -30.11 -12.69 -14.53
N VAL A 640 -28.98 -12.64 -15.21
CA VAL A 640 -27.65 -12.70 -14.59
C VAL A 640 -26.75 -11.57 -15.10
N SER A 641 -25.73 -11.22 -14.30
CA SER A 641 -24.73 -10.21 -14.68
C SER A 641 -23.60 -10.75 -15.55
N LYS A 642 -23.36 -12.07 -15.54
CA LYS A 642 -22.26 -12.69 -16.29
C LYS A 642 -22.59 -12.73 -17.79
N ARG A 643 -21.59 -12.42 -18.63
CA ARG A 643 -21.71 -12.46 -20.10
C ARG A 643 -22.01 -13.87 -20.64
N THR A 644 -21.58 -14.92 -19.95
CA THR A 644 -21.80 -16.32 -20.36
C THR A 644 -22.13 -17.17 -19.15
N ILE A 645 -23.13 -18.02 -19.28
CA ILE A 645 -23.52 -19.01 -18.28
C ILE A 645 -23.89 -20.34 -18.93
N ALA A 646 -23.88 -21.43 -18.16
CA ALA A 646 -24.52 -22.67 -18.56
C ALA A 646 -26.03 -22.48 -18.48
N ALA A 647 -26.73 -22.65 -19.60
CA ALA A 647 -28.18 -22.57 -19.71
C ALA A 647 -28.85 -23.91 -19.38
N THR A 648 -28.16 -25.02 -19.67
CA THR A 648 -28.58 -26.38 -19.31
C THR A 648 -27.39 -27.26 -19.05
N LYS A 649 -27.56 -28.29 -18.25
CA LYS A 649 -26.56 -29.36 -18.10
C LYS A 649 -26.85 -30.44 -19.15
N LEU A 650 -25.89 -30.66 -20.04
CA LEU A 650 -25.93 -31.72 -21.05
C LEU A 650 -25.25 -32.98 -20.53
N GLN A 651 -25.69 -34.12 -21.01
CA GLN A 651 -25.02 -35.44 -20.81
C GLN A 651 -23.80 -35.54 -21.76
N ALA A 652 -23.01 -36.60 -21.62
CA ALA A 652 -21.93 -36.85 -22.55
C ALA A 652 -22.48 -37.05 -23.97
N GLU A 653 -21.84 -36.41 -24.95
CA GLU A 653 -22.21 -36.42 -26.37
C GLU A 653 -23.62 -35.89 -26.69
N ASP A 654 -24.28 -35.20 -25.74
CA ASP A 654 -25.57 -34.56 -25.94
C ASP A 654 -25.41 -33.10 -26.39
N ARG A 655 -26.39 -32.61 -27.15
CA ARG A 655 -26.46 -31.23 -27.59
C ARG A 655 -27.85 -30.66 -27.45
N LEU A 656 -27.95 -29.38 -27.27
CA LEU A 656 -29.23 -28.67 -27.25
C LEU A 656 -29.75 -28.52 -28.68
N VAL A 657 -30.98 -29.02 -28.92
CA VAL A 657 -31.59 -29.00 -30.26
C VAL A 657 -32.61 -27.86 -30.38
N SER A 658 -33.33 -27.57 -29.31
CA SER A 658 -34.40 -26.56 -29.35
C SER A 658 -34.52 -25.84 -28.02
N VAL A 659 -34.70 -24.53 -28.06
CA VAL A 659 -35.22 -23.69 -26.99
C VAL A 659 -36.38 -22.89 -27.52
N GLN A 660 -37.57 -22.95 -26.88
CA GLN A 660 -38.78 -22.26 -27.31
C GLN A 660 -39.52 -21.74 -26.12
N VAL A 661 -40.26 -20.64 -26.27
CA VAL A 661 -41.25 -20.16 -25.27
C VAL A 661 -42.42 -21.13 -25.21
N ILE A 662 -42.78 -21.56 -24.02
CA ILE A 662 -43.85 -22.54 -23.81
C ILE A 662 -44.92 -22.04 -22.85
N THR A 663 -46.19 -22.39 -23.12
CA THR A 663 -47.32 -22.26 -22.22
C THR A 663 -47.91 -23.64 -21.87
N ASP A 664 -48.61 -23.75 -20.76
CA ASP A 664 -49.07 -25.03 -20.28
C ASP A 664 -50.20 -25.64 -21.16
N ASN A 665 -50.88 -24.83 -21.98
CA ASN A 665 -51.99 -25.28 -22.87
C ASN A 665 -51.51 -25.80 -24.22
N GLN A 666 -50.20 -25.95 -24.42
CA GLN A 666 -49.62 -26.36 -25.70
C GLN A 666 -49.38 -27.86 -25.77
N GLN A 667 -49.31 -28.34 -26.99
CA GLN A 667 -48.90 -29.73 -27.33
C GLN A 667 -47.46 -29.72 -27.81
N ILE A 668 -46.65 -30.69 -27.36
CA ILE A 668 -45.30 -30.91 -27.79
C ILE A 668 -45.23 -32.12 -28.74
N VAL A 669 -44.56 -31.98 -29.84
CA VAL A 669 -44.19 -33.10 -30.70
C VAL A 669 -42.67 -33.17 -30.83
N LEU A 670 -42.09 -34.28 -30.43
CA LEU A 670 -40.67 -34.59 -30.65
C LEU A 670 -40.55 -35.49 -31.88
N GLN A 671 -39.68 -35.10 -32.82
CA GLN A 671 -39.36 -35.86 -34.00
C GLN A 671 -37.93 -36.37 -33.92
N SER A 672 -37.72 -37.66 -34.10
CA SER A 672 -36.38 -38.23 -34.20
C SER A 672 -35.93 -38.31 -35.66
N LYS A 673 -34.62 -38.45 -35.86
CA LYS A 673 -33.98 -38.65 -37.19
C LYS A 673 -34.52 -39.88 -37.92
N ASP A 674 -34.81 -40.93 -37.18
CA ASP A 674 -35.37 -42.17 -37.73
C ASP A 674 -36.90 -42.07 -38.05
N GLY A 675 -37.51 -40.87 -37.85
CA GLY A 675 -38.85 -40.57 -38.20
C GLY A 675 -39.91 -41.08 -37.20
N PHE A 676 -39.55 -41.11 -35.93
CA PHE A 676 -40.48 -41.33 -34.83
C PHE A 676 -41.01 -39.98 -34.35
N PHE A 677 -42.33 -39.85 -34.28
CA PHE A 677 -43.04 -38.69 -33.79
C PHE A 677 -43.79 -39.04 -32.51
N LEU A 678 -43.49 -38.34 -31.43
CA LEU A 678 -44.19 -38.47 -30.14
C LEU A 678 -44.88 -37.20 -29.76
N ARG A 679 -46.22 -37.24 -29.65
CA ARG A 679 -47.04 -36.08 -29.23
C ARG A 679 -47.51 -36.29 -27.79
N PHE A 680 -47.36 -35.27 -26.96
CA PHE A 680 -47.82 -35.21 -25.58
C PHE A 680 -48.09 -33.80 -25.12
N PRO A 681 -48.94 -33.56 -24.08
CA PRO A 681 -49.25 -32.21 -23.58
C PRO A 681 -48.05 -31.62 -22.83
N ALA A 682 -47.92 -30.29 -22.89
CA ALA A 682 -46.85 -29.54 -22.24
C ALA A 682 -46.88 -29.70 -20.71
N GLU A 683 -48.01 -29.96 -20.11
CA GLU A 683 -48.20 -30.19 -18.67
C GLU A 683 -47.40 -31.39 -18.13
N GLU A 684 -47.11 -32.36 -18.97
CA GLU A 684 -46.28 -33.55 -18.58
C GLU A 684 -44.80 -33.22 -18.39
N VAL A 685 -44.35 -32.03 -18.80
CA VAL A 685 -42.94 -31.62 -18.65
C VAL A 685 -42.79 -30.85 -17.36
N SER A 686 -42.00 -31.38 -16.45
CA SER A 686 -41.74 -30.74 -15.16
C SER A 686 -40.82 -29.53 -15.28
N GLU A 687 -41.13 -28.52 -14.48
CA GLU A 687 -40.26 -27.38 -14.30
C GLU A 687 -38.99 -27.80 -13.56
N LYS A 688 -37.85 -27.33 -14.01
CA LYS A 688 -36.53 -27.62 -13.44
C LYS A 688 -35.68 -26.36 -13.46
N LYS A 689 -34.70 -26.30 -12.59
CA LYS A 689 -33.68 -25.25 -12.61
C LYS A 689 -32.79 -25.35 -13.85
N LYS A 690 -32.20 -24.24 -14.29
CA LYS A 690 -31.29 -24.19 -15.44
C LYS A 690 -30.15 -25.20 -15.35
N GLY A 691 -29.56 -25.47 -14.19
CA GLY A 691 -28.50 -26.46 -13.98
C GLY A 691 -28.91 -27.93 -14.01
N ALA A 692 -30.19 -28.26 -14.20
CA ALA A 692 -30.68 -29.64 -14.25
C ALA A 692 -30.60 -30.21 -15.67
N VAL A 693 -30.44 -31.50 -15.81
CA VAL A 693 -30.46 -32.23 -17.11
C VAL A 693 -31.86 -32.26 -17.70
N GLY A 694 -32.90 -32.31 -16.88
CA GLY A 694 -34.27 -32.49 -17.32
C GLY A 694 -34.77 -33.93 -17.11
N VAL A 695 -35.90 -34.26 -17.78
CA VAL A 695 -36.53 -35.57 -17.79
C VAL A 695 -36.54 -36.12 -19.21
N ARG A 696 -36.64 -37.42 -19.37
CA ARG A 696 -36.71 -38.00 -20.71
C ARG A 696 -38.04 -37.66 -21.37
N GLY A 697 -37.98 -37.01 -22.54
CA GLY A 697 -39.11 -36.63 -23.36
C GLY A 697 -39.62 -37.74 -24.27
N ILE A 698 -38.68 -38.37 -24.96
CA ILE A 698 -38.90 -39.50 -25.89
C ILE A 698 -37.91 -40.62 -25.61
N LYS A 699 -38.35 -41.86 -25.75
CA LYS A 699 -37.49 -43.04 -25.67
C LYS A 699 -36.92 -43.37 -27.05
N LEU A 700 -35.69 -42.93 -27.28
CA LEU A 700 -34.97 -43.15 -28.52
C LEU A 700 -34.45 -44.57 -28.68
N ARG A 701 -34.32 -45.02 -29.91
CA ARG A 701 -33.64 -46.26 -30.28
C ARG A 701 -32.12 -46.11 -30.24
N LYS A 702 -31.42 -47.19 -30.34
CA LYS A 702 -29.93 -47.15 -30.40
C LYS A 702 -29.50 -46.33 -31.63
N ASN A 703 -28.63 -45.35 -31.44
CA ASN A 703 -28.11 -44.42 -32.47
C ASN A 703 -29.13 -43.47 -33.11
N ASP A 704 -30.33 -43.31 -32.52
CA ASP A 704 -31.31 -42.33 -32.96
C ASP A 704 -31.22 -41.05 -32.09
N GLU A 705 -31.51 -39.89 -32.65
CA GLU A 705 -31.45 -38.62 -31.99
C GLU A 705 -32.70 -37.81 -32.28
N VAL A 706 -33.10 -36.89 -31.34
CA VAL A 706 -34.11 -35.89 -31.62
C VAL A 706 -33.56 -34.87 -32.59
N GLU A 707 -34.29 -34.64 -33.69
CA GLU A 707 -33.93 -33.68 -34.72
C GLU A 707 -34.72 -32.37 -34.61
N HIS A 708 -36.03 -32.46 -34.29
CA HIS A 708 -36.92 -31.34 -34.16
C HIS A 708 -37.86 -31.47 -32.97
N ALA A 709 -38.23 -30.31 -32.41
CA ALA A 709 -39.28 -30.16 -31.42
C ALA A 709 -40.29 -29.10 -31.88
N TYR A 710 -41.55 -29.45 -31.88
CA TYR A 710 -42.62 -28.55 -32.30
C TYR A 710 -43.58 -28.26 -31.15
N LEU A 711 -44.01 -27.01 -31.04
CA LEU A 711 -45.02 -26.54 -30.09
C LEU A 711 -46.18 -25.98 -30.85
N PHE A 712 -47.40 -26.30 -30.45
CA PHE A 712 -48.60 -25.74 -31.01
C PHE A 712 -49.79 -25.79 -30.02
N GLU A 713 -50.77 -24.93 -30.19
CA GLU A 713 -51.97 -24.93 -29.39
C GLU A 713 -52.91 -26.04 -29.81
N GLU A 714 -53.64 -26.63 -28.88
CA GLU A 714 -54.56 -27.69 -29.17
C GLU A 714 -55.66 -27.18 -30.15
N GLY A 715 -55.90 -27.96 -31.20
CA GLY A 715 -56.82 -27.59 -32.27
C GLY A 715 -56.20 -26.89 -33.47
N THR A 716 -54.97 -26.44 -33.37
CA THR A 716 -54.25 -25.82 -34.50
C THR A 716 -53.73 -26.88 -35.48
N GLU A 717 -54.01 -26.72 -36.76
CA GLU A 717 -53.45 -27.66 -37.77
C GLU A 717 -52.00 -27.23 -38.10
N VAL A 718 -51.06 -28.11 -37.74
CA VAL A 718 -49.62 -27.90 -38.02
C VAL A 718 -49.12 -29.01 -38.92
N LYS A 719 -48.60 -28.65 -40.07
CA LYS A 719 -48.03 -29.56 -41.05
C LYS A 719 -46.52 -29.35 -41.15
N VAL A 720 -45.77 -30.42 -41.12
CA VAL A 720 -44.33 -30.43 -41.27
C VAL A 720 -43.92 -31.40 -42.37
N LYS A 721 -42.88 -31.04 -43.11
CA LYS A 721 -42.34 -31.91 -44.15
C LYS A 721 -41.33 -32.86 -43.53
N TYR A 722 -41.57 -34.17 -43.68
CA TYR A 722 -40.56 -35.19 -43.31
C TYR A 722 -40.25 -36.00 -44.54
N LYS A 723 -38.99 -35.92 -45.05
CA LYS A 723 -38.56 -36.42 -46.38
C LYS A 723 -39.49 -35.86 -47.48
N GLU A 724 -40.18 -36.73 -48.23
CA GLU A 724 -41.06 -36.30 -49.30
C GLU A 724 -42.51 -36.20 -48.91
N LYS A 725 -42.88 -36.46 -47.62
CA LYS A 725 -44.29 -36.47 -47.13
C LYS A 725 -44.54 -35.33 -46.18
N GLU A 726 -45.80 -34.89 -46.19
CA GLU A 726 -46.33 -33.95 -45.24
C GLU A 726 -46.92 -34.71 -44.03
N VAL A 727 -46.49 -34.39 -42.83
CA VAL A 727 -46.97 -34.95 -41.58
C VAL A 727 -47.80 -33.90 -40.85
N THR A 728 -49.06 -34.20 -40.58
CA THR A 728 -49.96 -33.31 -39.83
C THR A 728 -49.86 -33.63 -38.35
N LEU A 729 -49.18 -32.76 -37.58
CA LEU A 729 -48.80 -33.03 -36.20
C LEU A 729 -50.00 -33.15 -35.22
N ASN A 730 -51.06 -32.38 -35.41
CA ASN A 730 -52.27 -32.41 -34.58
C ASN A 730 -53.13 -33.68 -34.80
N ARG A 731 -52.86 -34.48 -35.85
CA ARG A 731 -53.49 -35.79 -36.09
C ARG A 731 -52.72 -36.94 -35.48
N LEU A 732 -51.49 -36.69 -34.96
CA LEU A 732 -50.77 -37.76 -34.24
C LEU A 732 -51.49 -38.11 -32.95
N LYS A 733 -51.49 -39.42 -32.62
CA LYS A 733 -52.06 -39.87 -31.37
C LYS A 733 -51.34 -39.26 -30.17
N VAL A 734 -52.08 -38.64 -29.26
CA VAL A 734 -51.53 -38.19 -27.98
C VAL A 734 -51.10 -39.37 -27.15
N ALA A 735 -49.89 -39.36 -26.69
CA ALA A 735 -49.29 -40.43 -25.88
C ALA A 735 -48.65 -39.81 -24.61
N LYS A 736 -48.24 -40.65 -23.68
CA LYS A 736 -47.51 -40.16 -22.52
C LYS A 736 -46.07 -39.82 -22.90
N ARG A 737 -45.52 -38.81 -22.23
CA ARG A 737 -44.09 -38.52 -22.26
C ARG A 737 -43.27 -39.78 -21.99
N ASP A 738 -42.05 -39.87 -22.50
CA ASP A 738 -41.16 -41.07 -22.39
C ASP A 738 -41.63 -42.29 -23.21
N GLY A 739 -42.54 -42.07 -24.15
CA GLY A 739 -42.94 -43.12 -25.13
C GLY A 739 -41.93 -43.22 -26.28
N THR A 740 -42.10 -44.26 -27.11
CA THR A 740 -41.28 -44.49 -28.33
C THR A 740 -41.72 -43.71 -29.55
N GLY A 741 -42.91 -43.12 -29.48
CA GLY A 741 -43.54 -42.42 -30.61
C GLY A 741 -44.07 -43.34 -31.72
N THR A 742 -44.68 -42.74 -32.71
CA THR A 742 -45.24 -43.39 -33.90
C THR A 742 -44.27 -43.24 -35.06
N LYS A 743 -43.89 -44.32 -35.72
CA LYS A 743 -43.02 -44.24 -36.90
C LYS A 743 -43.85 -43.80 -38.11
N THR A 744 -43.42 -42.69 -38.71
CA THR A 744 -43.97 -42.27 -39.98
C THR A 744 -43.10 -42.84 -41.09
N ARG A 745 -43.70 -43.62 -42.01
CA ARG A 745 -42.98 -44.11 -43.19
C ARG A 745 -42.88 -42.95 -44.17
N GLY A 746 -41.63 -42.54 -44.48
CA GLY A 746 -41.33 -41.47 -45.42
C GLY A 746 -41.71 -41.80 -46.84
#